data_d561e9b5cc2728fbac9ca2eaffdf6b70
#
_entry.id   d561e9b5cc2728fbac9ca2eaffdf6b70
#
_cell.length_a   1.000
_cell.length_b   1.000
_cell.length_c   1.000
_cell.angle_alpha   90.00
_cell.angle_beta   90.00
_cell.angle_gamma   90.00
#
_symmetry.space_group_name_H-M   'P 1'
#
loop_
_entity.id
_entity.type
_entity.pdbx_description
1 polymer ?
#
loop_
_entity_poly.entity_id
_entity_poly.type
_entity_poly.pdbx_seq_one_letter_code
_entity_poly.pdbx_strand_id
1 'polypeptide(L)'
;MTEPVEWLPDGTPYSPRFGDRYHSENGGLTQARRVFLHGCGLPEAWAGQPQWRILETGFGFGLNFLVTWAAWRADPERPTLLHFVSTEAWPVSAADLLRATSVHPELAPLAEALHQQWWGLLPGVHRLRFDEGRVLLTLYVGDTQAMLRQQNLTVDSVYLDGFSPQRNPDSWDPHTLKAVARCCRRGTRLATWTIARAVRDALAQCGFEVTRVPGVPPKRDNLHATFNPRWEPRTSRQSATTPEPSPPGPCIVIGGGIAGAATAASLARRGWQVTVLDQAPEPAAGASALPAGVFAPHVSPDDSLLSRLSRSGIRTTLEQARWLLNEGVDWAHCGVLEHRTDGTPGLSPDWTQGPGAAWSEPAPPAALAAAQLPPDATACWHHQAGWVRPARLARALLGQPGIQWRGNCAVAQLRRVEIPATAHCPASSTWQAVDAQGQVLAEAPTVVIAAGAGSLALLNHRWPLQPVRGQVSWGQHADPAAALRLLIPFPANGNGNLVPRFPLGDQANGNQGWVMGSTFERDVQALPPTDADIHAAHATNRAKLQGLLPGIAPQLEPLFARALTGHVAQPAPGESPALRTWAAVRCTAPDRLPIVGPVDAARLPGLWASTAMGARGLTLALLCGELLAARLQGEPLPLDARLAKALGTERLQ
;
A
#
# COMPACT_ATOMS: atom_id res chain seq x y z
N MET A 1 -1.05 11.77 -18.64
CA MET A 1 -0.24 11.95 -19.86
C MET A 1 1.21 11.95 -19.45
N THR A 2 2.09 11.32 -20.22
CA THR A 2 3.53 11.26 -19.96
C THR A 2 4.18 12.49 -20.57
N GLU A 3 5.22 13.06 -19.93
CA GLU A 3 6.00 14.16 -20.51
C GLU A 3 6.79 13.65 -21.71
N PRO A 4 6.68 14.29 -22.88
CA PRO A 4 7.59 14.04 -24.00
C PRO A 4 8.99 14.59 -23.68
N VAL A 5 10.02 13.79 -23.89
CA VAL A 5 11.42 14.19 -23.68
C VAL A 5 12.16 14.19 -25.01
N GLU A 6 12.79 15.30 -25.35
CA GLU A 6 13.74 15.40 -26.45
C GLU A 6 15.16 15.32 -25.90
N TRP A 7 16.05 14.69 -26.65
CA TRP A 7 17.46 14.56 -26.28
C TRP A 7 18.30 15.41 -27.22
N LEU A 8 18.90 16.45 -26.66
CA LEU A 8 19.76 17.36 -27.45
C LEU A 8 21.03 16.63 -27.93
N PRO A 9 21.77 17.17 -28.93
CA PRO A 9 22.98 16.55 -29.47
C PRO A 9 24.07 16.29 -28.42
N ASP A 10 24.12 17.09 -27.36
CA ASP A 10 25.01 16.95 -26.20
C ASP A 10 24.55 15.90 -25.16
N GLY A 11 23.42 15.23 -25.43
CA GLY A 11 22.82 14.26 -24.51
C GLY A 11 21.98 14.88 -23.39
N THR A 12 21.80 16.19 -23.35
CA THR A 12 20.97 16.86 -22.33
C THR A 12 19.48 16.63 -22.62
N PRO A 13 18.68 16.20 -21.62
CA PRO A 13 17.24 16.10 -21.80
C PRO A 13 16.56 17.47 -21.80
N TYR A 14 15.62 17.64 -22.72
CA TYR A 14 14.86 18.85 -22.97
C TYR A 14 13.36 18.57 -22.96
N SER A 15 12.60 19.45 -22.34
CA SER A 15 11.13 19.42 -22.39
C SER A 15 10.62 20.35 -23.50
N PRO A 16 10.02 19.81 -24.58
CA PRO A 16 9.38 20.61 -25.59
C PRO A 16 8.14 21.36 -25.06
N ARG A 17 7.47 20.82 -24.05
CA ARG A 17 6.33 21.45 -23.40
C ARG A 17 6.68 22.78 -22.74
N PHE A 18 7.78 22.79 -21.99
CA PHE A 18 8.23 23.96 -21.25
C PHE A 18 9.29 24.78 -22.00
N GLY A 19 9.84 24.24 -23.07
CA GLY A 19 10.91 24.89 -23.82
C GLY A 19 12.18 25.12 -23.00
N ASP A 20 12.51 24.16 -22.11
CA ASP A 20 13.62 24.28 -21.15
C ASP A 20 14.35 22.94 -20.96
N ARG A 21 15.60 23.02 -20.49
CA ARG A 21 16.43 21.86 -20.16
C ARG A 21 16.16 21.39 -18.75
N TYR A 22 16.19 20.07 -18.49
CA TYR A 22 16.02 19.51 -17.17
C TYR A 22 17.16 19.82 -16.20
N HIS A 23 18.36 20.05 -16.70
CA HIS A 23 19.52 20.44 -15.90
C HIS A 23 20.50 21.27 -16.73
N SER A 24 21.45 21.93 -16.05
CA SER A 24 22.50 22.72 -16.69
C SER A 24 23.52 21.84 -17.46
N GLU A 25 24.25 22.42 -18.39
CA GLU A 25 25.31 21.76 -19.19
C GLU A 25 26.40 21.09 -18.32
N ASN A 26 26.63 21.61 -17.11
CA ASN A 26 27.63 21.07 -16.16
C ASN A 26 27.12 19.83 -15.37
N GLY A 27 25.97 19.25 -15.74
CA GLY A 27 25.44 18.02 -15.22
C GLY A 27 24.50 18.17 -13.98
N GLY A 28 23.42 17.42 -14.00
CA GLY A 28 22.40 17.42 -12.95
C GLY A 28 22.90 16.89 -11.61
N LEU A 29 23.87 15.96 -11.61
CA LEU A 29 24.39 15.32 -10.40
C LEU A 29 25.06 16.32 -9.44
N THR A 30 25.88 17.23 -9.97
CA THR A 30 26.53 18.29 -9.16
C THR A 30 25.49 19.24 -8.59
N GLN A 31 24.46 19.59 -9.35
CA GLN A 31 23.35 20.41 -8.88
C GLN A 31 22.59 19.70 -7.76
N ALA A 32 22.21 18.45 -7.93
CA ALA A 32 21.50 17.66 -6.92
C ALA A 32 22.28 17.59 -5.59
N ARG A 33 23.58 17.34 -5.66
CA ARG A 33 24.44 17.29 -4.46
C ARG A 33 24.64 18.63 -3.80
N ARG A 34 25.07 19.64 -4.55
CA ARG A 34 25.53 20.92 -3.97
C ARG A 34 24.39 21.89 -3.70
N VAL A 35 23.40 21.97 -4.60
CA VAL A 35 22.30 22.93 -4.43
C VAL A 35 21.29 22.39 -3.44
N PHE A 36 20.84 21.14 -3.60
CA PHE A 36 19.71 20.61 -2.84
C PHE A 36 20.15 19.86 -1.58
N LEU A 37 20.94 18.78 -1.71
CA LEU A 37 21.35 17.98 -0.57
C LEU A 37 22.14 18.84 0.46
N HIS A 38 23.30 19.34 0.05
CA HIS A 38 24.13 20.17 0.94
C HIS A 38 23.49 21.52 1.24
N GLY A 39 22.70 22.08 0.31
CA GLY A 39 21.96 23.32 0.53
C GLY A 39 20.96 23.24 1.67
N CYS A 40 20.38 22.07 1.92
CA CYS A 40 19.57 21.79 3.10
C CYS A 40 20.39 21.29 4.30
N GLY A 41 21.74 21.27 4.21
CA GLY A 41 22.63 20.83 5.28
C GLY A 41 22.60 19.32 5.54
N LEU A 42 22.32 18.53 4.51
CA LEU A 42 22.35 17.07 4.58
C LEU A 42 23.73 16.55 4.13
N PRO A 43 24.24 15.48 4.78
CA PRO A 43 23.57 14.60 5.74
C PRO A 43 23.57 15.09 7.20
N GLU A 44 24.35 16.08 7.59
CA GLU A 44 24.58 16.44 9.00
C GLU A 44 23.27 16.80 9.75
N ALA A 45 22.30 17.40 9.05
CA ALA A 45 21.05 17.86 9.67
C ALA A 45 20.12 16.71 10.11
N TRP A 46 20.22 15.53 9.51
CA TRP A 46 19.39 14.38 9.86
C TRP A 46 20.04 13.41 10.86
N ALA A 47 21.32 13.64 11.21
CA ALA A 47 22.04 12.77 12.13
C ALA A 47 21.30 12.58 13.45
N GLY A 48 21.14 11.32 13.87
CA GLY A 48 20.44 10.96 15.10
C GLY A 48 18.92 11.18 15.11
N GLN A 49 18.32 11.61 13.99
CA GLN A 49 16.87 11.77 13.90
C GLN A 49 16.20 10.40 13.57
N PRO A 50 15.04 10.07 14.16
CA PRO A 50 14.35 8.82 13.86
C PRO A 50 13.80 8.79 12.42
N GLN A 51 13.43 9.94 11.86
CA GLN A 51 12.95 10.10 10.51
C GLN A 51 13.30 11.48 9.95
N TRP A 52 13.45 11.56 8.63
CA TRP A 52 13.65 12.83 7.93
C TRP A 52 12.71 12.93 6.74
N ARG A 53 12.08 14.10 6.58
CA ARG A 53 11.03 14.34 5.58
C ARG A 53 11.48 15.45 4.65
N ILE A 54 11.56 15.13 3.36
CA ILE A 54 11.94 16.07 2.30
C ILE A 54 10.72 16.30 1.41
N LEU A 55 10.42 17.53 1.09
CA LEU A 55 9.50 17.92 0.03
C LEU A 55 10.29 18.45 -1.17
N GLU A 56 10.00 17.91 -2.34
CA GLU A 56 10.50 18.39 -3.60
C GLU A 56 9.36 18.89 -4.50
N THR A 57 9.60 19.94 -5.25
CA THR A 57 8.73 20.36 -6.35
C THR A 57 9.40 20.02 -7.69
N GLY A 58 8.70 19.27 -8.58
CA GLY A 58 9.27 18.83 -9.86
C GLY A 58 10.24 17.66 -9.73
N PHE A 59 9.73 16.42 -9.81
CA PHE A 59 10.53 15.19 -9.70
C PHE A 59 11.48 14.99 -10.89
N GLY A 60 11.02 15.34 -12.10
CA GLY A 60 11.78 15.15 -13.34
C GLY A 60 12.23 13.70 -13.52
N PHE A 61 13.55 13.48 -13.58
CA PHE A 61 14.15 12.14 -13.66
C PHE A 61 14.52 11.54 -12.31
N GLY A 62 14.17 12.19 -11.19
CA GLY A 62 14.42 11.71 -9.85
C GLY A 62 15.86 11.80 -9.37
N LEU A 63 16.69 12.63 -10.00
CA LEU A 63 18.11 12.71 -9.66
C LEU A 63 18.35 13.21 -8.24
N ASN A 64 17.56 14.19 -7.77
CA ASN A 64 17.63 14.67 -6.38
C ASN A 64 17.27 13.58 -5.39
N PHE A 65 16.26 12.75 -5.70
CA PHE A 65 15.90 11.58 -4.91
C PHE A 65 17.02 10.54 -4.86
N LEU A 66 17.58 10.17 -6.01
CA LEU A 66 18.65 9.16 -6.11
C LEU A 66 19.91 9.59 -5.35
N VAL A 67 20.30 10.85 -5.46
CA VAL A 67 21.44 11.45 -4.73
C VAL A 67 21.18 11.41 -3.23
N THR A 68 19.99 11.80 -2.79
CA THR A 68 19.60 11.80 -1.38
C THR A 68 19.55 10.38 -0.81
N TRP A 69 19.01 9.43 -1.58
CA TRP A 69 18.97 8.03 -1.20
C TRP A 69 20.37 7.41 -1.10
N ALA A 70 21.25 7.73 -2.04
CA ALA A 70 22.65 7.29 -1.99
C ALA A 70 23.38 7.86 -0.75
N ALA A 71 23.17 9.14 -0.43
CA ALA A 71 23.72 9.79 0.76
C ALA A 71 23.17 9.12 2.05
N TRP A 72 21.87 8.84 2.10
CA TRP A 72 21.25 8.13 3.22
C TRP A 72 21.86 6.74 3.43
N ARG A 73 22.08 5.97 2.35
CA ARG A 73 22.73 4.65 2.44
C ARG A 73 24.15 4.71 2.98
N ALA A 74 24.89 5.74 2.58
CA ALA A 74 26.31 5.90 2.94
C ALA A 74 26.51 6.42 4.37
N ASP A 75 25.51 7.04 4.98
CA ASP A 75 25.64 7.70 6.29
C ASP A 75 25.33 6.71 7.43
N PRO A 76 26.30 6.45 8.36
CA PRO A 76 26.06 5.61 9.54
C PRO A 76 25.09 6.26 10.55
N GLU A 77 25.00 7.59 10.60
CA GLU A 77 24.13 8.38 11.49
C GLU A 77 22.75 8.65 10.86
N ARG A 78 22.43 8.00 9.75
CA ARG A 78 21.19 8.19 9.00
C ARG A 78 19.94 7.93 9.83
N PRO A 79 18.83 8.63 9.54
CA PRO A 79 17.54 8.33 10.16
C PRO A 79 17.06 6.91 9.78
N THR A 80 16.30 6.29 10.68
CA THR A 80 15.68 4.97 10.42
C THR A 80 14.78 5.01 9.20
N LEU A 81 14.07 6.14 8.99
CA LEU A 81 13.18 6.36 7.86
C LEU A 81 13.54 7.64 7.10
N LEU A 82 13.65 7.52 5.79
CA LEU A 82 13.71 8.65 4.87
C LEU A 82 12.40 8.76 4.11
N HIS A 83 11.69 9.87 4.30
CA HIS A 83 10.52 10.23 3.49
C HIS A 83 10.94 11.27 2.45
N PHE A 84 10.80 10.92 1.20
CA PHE A 84 10.99 11.82 0.07
C PHE A 84 9.64 12.01 -0.62
N VAL A 85 9.03 13.18 -0.44
CA VAL A 85 7.76 13.56 -1.07
C VAL A 85 8.09 14.46 -2.24
N SER A 86 7.61 14.12 -3.43
CA SER A 86 7.82 14.95 -4.61
C SER A 86 6.53 15.17 -5.39
N THR A 87 6.35 16.34 -5.96
CA THR A 87 5.24 16.64 -6.86
C THR A 87 5.72 16.59 -8.31
N GLU A 88 4.91 16.01 -9.19
CA GLU A 88 5.21 15.93 -10.61
C GLU A 88 3.91 15.95 -11.44
N ALA A 89 3.73 16.98 -12.26
CA ALA A 89 2.52 17.07 -13.06
C ALA A 89 2.52 16.10 -14.26
N TRP A 90 3.70 15.85 -14.81
CA TRP A 90 3.90 15.13 -16.06
C TRP A 90 5.06 14.14 -15.94
N PRO A 91 4.87 12.98 -15.27
CA PRO A 91 5.94 12.01 -15.11
C PRO A 91 6.55 11.60 -16.46
N VAL A 92 7.87 11.55 -16.53
CA VAL A 92 8.60 11.05 -17.71
C VAL A 92 8.37 9.55 -17.90
N SER A 93 8.67 9.03 -19.10
CA SER A 93 8.61 7.60 -19.34
C SER A 93 9.67 6.84 -18.51
N ALA A 94 9.41 5.57 -18.19
CA ALA A 94 10.38 4.72 -17.50
C ALA A 94 11.70 4.60 -18.30
N ALA A 95 11.61 4.54 -19.62
CA ALA A 95 12.77 4.46 -20.51
C ALA A 95 13.61 5.75 -20.46
N ASP A 96 12.98 6.93 -20.49
CA ASP A 96 13.69 8.20 -20.40
C ASP A 96 14.29 8.40 -19.00
N LEU A 97 13.59 7.99 -17.93
CA LEU A 97 14.13 8.01 -16.58
C LEU A 97 15.42 7.17 -16.49
N LEU A 98 15.40 5.95 -16.99
CA LEU A 98 16.57 5.08 -16.97
C LEU A 98 17.70 5.65 -17.83
N ARG A 99 17.40 6.17 -19.03
CA ARG A 99 18.38 6.80 -19.91
C ARG A 99 19.05 8.00 -19.24
N ALA A 100 18.29 8.89 -18.60
CA ALA A 100 18.83 10.08 -17.93
C ALA A 100 19.75 9.72 -16.75
N THR A 101 19.46 8.62 -16.05
CA THR A 101 20.22 8.21 -14.86
C THR A 101 21.40 7.29 -15.18
N SER A 102 21.39 6.61 -16.33
CA SER A 102 22.46 5.68 -16.75
C SER A 102 23.84 6.34 -16.96
N VAL A 103 23.89 7.66 -17.14
CA VAL A 103 25.14 8.41 -17.23
C VAL A 103 25.86 8.58 -15.89
N HIS A 104 25.26 8.11 -14.79
CA HIS A 104 25.78 8.19 -13.43
C HIS A 104 26.01 6.79 -12.85
N PRO A 105 27.15 6.12 -13.13
CA PRO A 105 27.39 4.73 -12.73
C PRO A 105 27.24 4.49 -11.22
N GLU A 106 27.59 5.47 -10.40
CA GLU A 106 27.46 5.40 -8.93
C GLU A 106 26.01 5.33 -8.43
N LEU A 107 25.05 5.76 -9.24
CA LEU A 107 23.62 5.69 -8.94
C LEU A 107 22.90 4.53 -9.65
N ALA A 108 23.58 3.79 -10.52
CA ALA A 108 22.96 2.79 -11.39
C ALA A 108 22.09 1.76 -10.65
N PRO A 109 22.52 1.16 -9.49
CA PRO A 109 21.67 0.22 -8.77
C PRO A 109 20.38 0.85 -8.21
N LEU A 110 20.45 2.13 -7.80
CA LEU A 110 19.29 2.86 -7.26
C LEU A 110 18.35 3.29 -8.40
N ALA A 111 18.92 3.70 -9.52
CA ALA A 111 18.16 4.05 -10.72
C ALA A 111 17.39 2.84 -11.27
N GLU A 112 18.02 1.68 -11.31
CA GLU A 112 17.35 0.43 -11.71
C GLU A 112 16.22 0.08 -10.75
N ALA A 113 16.42 0.17 -9.44
CA ALA A 113 15.39 -0.10 -8.45
C ALA A 113 14.21 0.89 -8.57
N LEU A 114 14.48 2.17 -8.89
CA LEU A 114 13.44 3.15 -9.16
C LEU A 114 12.69 2.83 -10.46
N HIS A 115 13.41 2.49 -11.53
CA HIS A 115 12.85 2.12 -12.83
C HIS A 115 11.89 0.94 -12.72
N GLN A 116 12.22 -0.10 -11.95
CA GLN A 116 11.38 -1.28 -11.75
C GLN A 116 10.03 -0.96 -11.10
N GLN A 117 9.90 0.17 -10.39
CA GLN A 117 8.66 0.63 -9.78
C GLN A 117 7.99 1.78 -10.55
N TRP A 118 8.61 2.29 -11.62
CA TRP A 118 8.15 3.46 -12.38
C TRP A 118 7.13 3.09 -13.47
N TRP A 119 5.97 2.62 -13.04
CA TRP A 119 4.88 2.19 -13.92
C TRP A 119 3.52 2.58 -13.34
N GLY A 120 2.50 2.76 -14.21
CA GLY A 120 1.10 2.96 -13.83
C GLY A 120 0.86 4.21 -12.97
N LEU A 121 1.61 5.28 -13.19
CA LEU A 121 1.56 6.54 -12.44
C LEU A 121 0.40 7.40 -12.93
N LEU A 122 -0.83 7.02 -12.56
CA LEU A 122 -2.05 7.80 -12.78
C LEU A 122 -2.07 9.05 -11.88
N PRO A 123 -2.87 10.09 -12.20
CA PRO A 123 -3.05 11.21 -11.30
C PRO A 123 -3.43 10.78 -9.88
N GLY A 124 -2.77 11.35 -8.86
CA GLY A 124 -2.97 11.00 -7.46
C GLY A 124 -1.68 10.74 -6.69
N VAL A 125 -1.77 9.99 -5.60
CA VAL A 125 -0.63 9.70 -4.70
C VAL A 125 -0.13 8.28 -4.93
N HIS A 126 1.18 8.15 -5.16
CA HIS A 126 1.87 6.87 -5.30
C HIS A 126 2.98 6.76 -4.25
N ARG A 127 2.96 5.69 -3.47
CA ARG A 127 4.03 5.34 -2.54
C ARG A 127 4.88 4.23 -3.14
N LEU A 128 6.17 4.54 -3.39
CA LEU A 128 7.20 3.59 -3.80
C LEU A 128 8.13 3.36 -2.61
N ARG A 129 8.56 2.11 -2.39
CA ARG A 129 9.33 1.74 -1.19
C ARG A 129 10.62 1.07 -1.59
N PHE A 130 11.70 1.47 -0.93
CA PHE A 130 13.05 0.99 -1.16
C PHE A 130 13.72 0.66 0.17
N ASP A 131 14.84 -0.08 0.13
CA ASP A 131 15.58 -0.49 1.32
C ASP A 131 14.67 -1.11 2.40
N GLU A 132 13.92 -2.14 2.00
CA GLU A 132 12.99 -2.87 2.90
C GLU A 132 11.92 -1.95 3.52
N GLY A 133 11.58 -0.85 2.84
CA GLY A 133 10.58 0.11 3.29
C GLY A 133 11.11 1.17 4.25
N ARG A 134 12.43 1.38 4.30
CA ARG A 134 13.06 2.47 5.06
C ARG A 134 13.24 3.75 4.25
N VAL A 135 13.28 3.66 2.94
CA VAL A 135 13.26 4.81 2.03
C VAL A 135 11.93 4.84 1.30
N LEU A 136 11.16 5.89 1.51
CA LEU A 136 9.78 6.04 1.09
C LEU A 136 9.64 7.23 0.16
N LEU A 137 9.56 6.96 -1.15
CA LEU A 137 9.22 7.98 -2.14
C LEU A 137 7.69 8.07 -2.24
N THR A 138 7.14 9.25 -1.97
CA THR A 138 5.72 9.55 -2.18
C THR A 138 5.60 10.55 -3.32
N LEU A 139 5.18 10.06 -4.47
CA LEU A 139 5.01 10.88 -5.65
C LEU A 139 3.57 11.39 -5.75
N TYR A 140 3.39 12.69 -5.80
CA TYR A 140 2.13 13.38 -6.02
C TYR A 140 2.02 13.73 -7.51
N VAL A 141 1.32 12.89 -8.27
CA VAL A 141 1.12 13.09 -9.72
C VAL A 141 -0.03 14.05 -9.94
N GLY A 142 0.31 15.27 -10.35
CA GLY A 142 -0.64 16.37 -10.58
C GLY A 142 -0.05 17.73 -10.31
N ASP A 143 -0.85 18.78 -10.46
CA ASP A 143 -0.46 20.15 -10.16
C ASP A 143 0.04 20.33 -8.72
N THR A 144 1.22 20.93 -8.56
CA THR A 144 1.89 21.06 -7.26
C THR A 144 1.01 21.75 -6.21
N GLN A 145 0.38 22.87 -6.56
CA GLN A 145 -0.45 23.62 -5.62
C GLN A 145 -1.68 22.81 -5.18
N ALA A 146 -2.37 22.21 -6.16
CA ALA A 146 -3.55 21.40 -5.91
C ALA A 146 -3.24 20.17 -5.05
N MET A 147 -2.15 19.47 -5.35
CA MET A 147 -1.71 18.29 -4.62
C MET A 147 -1.33 18.62 -3.18
N LEU A 148 -0.50 19.65 -2.94
CA LEU A 148 -0.08 20.03 -1.60
C LEU A 148 -1.23 20.56 -0.74
N ARG A 149 -2.22 21.22 -1.33
CA ARG A 149 -3.42 21.70 -0.59
C ARG A 149 -4.28 20.56 -0.05
N GLN A 150 -4.25 19.42 -0.69
CA GLN A 150 -5.03 18.24 -0.29
C GLN A 150 -4.34 17.39 0.79
N GLN A 151 -3.12 17.75 1.17
CA GLN A 151 -2.33 16.95 2.11
C GLN A 151 -2.13 17.67 3.44
N ASN A 152 -2.00 16.86 4.49
CA ASN A 152 -1.56 17.31 5.80
C ASN A 152 -0.13 16.78 5.99
N LEU A 153 0.86 17.58 5.56
CA LEU A 153 2.26 17.21 5.48
C LEU A 153 3.10 18.21 6.27
N THR A 154 4.05 17.71 7.05
CA THR A 154 5.10 18.52 7.69
C THR A 154 6.46 17.99 7.30
N VAL A 155 7.35 18.87 6.83
CA VAL A 155 8.66 18.49 6.30
C VAL A 155 9.82 19.21 7.01
N ASP A 156 11.00 18.58 6.91
CA ASP A 156 12.24 19.04 7.54
C ASP A 156 13.11 19.80 6.52
N SER A 157 13.03 19.42 5.24
CA SER A 157 13.74 20.07 4.14
C SER A 157 12.85 20.26 2.93
N VAL A 158 13.11 21.30 2.13
CA VAL A 158 12.44 21.57 0.86
C VAL A 158 13.47 21.72 -0.24
N TYR A 159 13.37 20.90 -1.27
CA TYR A 159 14.06 21.05 -2.56
C TYR A 159 13.11 21.78 -3.51
N LEU A 160 13.25 23.09 -3.63
CA LEU A 160 12.39 23.89 -4.50
C LEU A 160 12.99 23.88 -5.91
N ASP A 161 12.59 22.88 -6.69
CA ASP A 161 13.08 22.62 -8.03
C ASP A 161 11.97 22.78 -9.09
N GLY A 162 12.34 22.71 -10.35
CA GLY A 162 11.46 22.85 -11.51
C GLY A 162 12.10 23.66 -12.63
N PHE A 163 11.42 23.74 -13.77
CA PHE A 163 11.82 24.58 -14.91
C PHE A 163 11.86 26.05 -14.52
N SER A 164 12.60 26.85 -15.28
CA SER A 164 12.85 28.25 -14.96
C SER A 164 11.55 29.05 -14.77
N PRO A 165 11.53 30.07 -13.87
CA PRO A 165 10.33 30.87 -13.61
C PRO A 165 9.74 31.56 -14.84
N GLN A 166 10.55 31.81 -15.88
CA GLN A 166 10.08 32.35 -17.14
C GLN A 166 9.38 31.33 -18.02
N ARG A 167 9.72 30.04 -17.89
CA ARG A 167 9.19 28.93 -18.68
C ARG A 167 8.02 28.21 -18.02
N ASN A 168 8.04 28.14 -16.70
CA ASN A 168 6.99 27.51 -15.90
C ASN A 168 6.62 28.42 -14.72
N PRO A 169 5.94 29.57 -14.96
CA PRO A 169 5.61 30.53 -13.92
C PRO A 169 4.71 29.96 -12.82
N ASP A 170 3.84 29.00 -13.14
CA ASP A 170 2.86 28.42 -12.20
C ASP A 170 3.52 27.67 -11.05
N SER A 171 4.69 27.05 -11.29
CA SER A 171 5.45 26.37 -10.23
C SER A 171 6.08 27.35 -9.23
N TRP A 172 6.22 28.62 -9.60
CA TRP A 172 6.91 29.65 -8.81
C TRP A 172 5.97 30.77 -8.35
N ASP A 173 4.67 30.64 -8.59
CA ASP A 173 3.71 31.66 -8.21
C ASP A 173 3.54 31.73 -6.67
N PRO A 174 3.07 32.88 -6.13
CA PRO A 174 2.91 33.06 -4.69
C PRO A 174 1.97 32.05 -4.02
N HIS A 175 1.01 31.47 -4.74
CA HIS A 175 0.07 30.50 -4.19
C HIS A 175 0.70 29.13 -4.05
N THR A 176 1.52 28.72 -5.03
CA THR A 176 2.33 27.50 -4.98
C THR A 176 3.35 27.58 -3.86
N LEU A 177 4.10 28.69 -3.75
CA LEU A 177 5.06 28.89 -2.66
C LEU A 177 4.38 28.93 -1.28
N LYS A 178 3.17 29.49 -1.18
CA LYS A 178 2.37 29.43 0.03
C LYS A 178 1.90 28.02 0.37
N ALA A 179 1.59 27.18 -0.63
CA ALA A 179 1.27 25.77 -0.41
C ALA A 179 2.49 24.99 0.10
N VAL A 180 3.68 25.25 -0.42
CA VAL A 180 4.97 24.72 0.10
C VAL A 180 5.20 25.17 1.55
N ALA A 181 5.08 26.48 1.84
CA ALA A 181 5.26 27.02 3.19
C ALA A 181 4.32 26.39 4.24
N ARG A 182 3.09 26.03 3.85
CA ARG A 182 2.16 25.31 4.73
C ARG A 182 2.63 23.92 5.14
N CYS A 183 3.54 23.32 4.37
CA CYS A 183 4.16 22.04 4.69
C CYS A 183 5.39 22.21 5.60
N CYS A 184 5.81 23.44 5.92
CA CYS A 184 7.00 23.70 6.70
C CYS A 184 6.70 23.89 8.19
N ARG A 185 7.66 23.50 9.03
CA ARG A 185 7.73 23.84 10.45
C ARG A 185 8.88 24.80 10.71
N ARG A 186 8.89 25.48 11.85
CA ARG A 186 10.05 26.33 12.21
C ARG A 186 11.34 25.54 12.11
N GLY A 187 12.33 26.12 11.45
CA GLY A 187 13.62 25.49 11.19
C GLY A 187 13.66 24.62 9.90
N THR A 188 12.56 24.42 9.18
CA THR A 188 12.59 23.75 7.86
C THR A 188 13.54 24.51 6.94
N ARG A 189 14.52 23.79 6.38
CA ARG A 189 15.50 24.35 5.41
C ARG A 189 15.01 24.20 4.00
N LEU A 190 15.23 25.22 3.19
CA LEU A 190 14.86 25.23 1.77
C LEU A 190 16.09 25.60 0.93
N ALA A 191 16.28 24.87 -0.17
CA ALA A 191 17.30 25.18 -1.15
C ALA A 191 16.72 25.25 -2.57
N THR A 192 17.22 26.18 -3.40
CA THR A 192 16.83 26.31 -4.80
C THR A 192 17.95 26.92 -5.63
N TRP A 193 18.00 26.53 -6.89
CA TRP A 193 18.96 27.03 -7.88
C TRP A 193 18.58 28.40 -8.44
N THR A 194 17.32 28.84 -8.29
CA THR A 194 16.86 30.14 -8.82
C THR A 194 17.13 31.28 -7.85
N ILE A 195 17.56 32.42 -8.38
CA ILE A 195 17.77 33.68 -7.64
C ILE A 195 16.77 34.76 -8.04
N ALA A 196 15.71 34.38 -8.77
CA ALA A 196 14.72 35.32 -9.26
C ALA A 196 14.14 36.19 -8.12
N ARG A 197 14.08 37.52 -8.34
CA ARG A 197 13.63 38.46 -7.33
C ARG A 197 12.21 38.14 -6.85
N ALA A 198 11.29 37.86 -7.78
CA ALA A 198 9.92 37.51 -7.45
C ALA A 198 9.81 36.30 -6.51
N VAL A 199 10.62 35.25 -6.74
CA VAL A 199 10.67 34.05 -5.90
C VAL A 199 11.21 34.39 -4.50
N ARG A 200 12.27 35.19 -4.40
CA ARG A 200 12.82 35.62 -3.10
C ARG A 200 11.81 36.42 -2.28
N ASP A 201 11.16 37.40 -2.94
CA ASP A 201 10.18 38.26 -2.29
C ASP A 201 8.95 37.44 -1.83
N ALA A 202 8.50 36.49 -2.64
CA ALA A 202 7.39 35.60 -2.28
C ALA A 202 7.77 34.62 -1.15
N LEU A 203 8.97 34.06 -1.14
CA LEU A 203 9.45 33.22 -0.02
C LEU A 203 9.53 34.02 1.27
N ALA A 204 10.07 35.24 1.23
CA ALA A 204 10.12 36.12 2.40
C ALA A 204 8.70 36.46 2.92
N GLN A 205 7.74 36.73 2.04
CA GLN A 205 6.32 36.93 2.41
C GLN A 205 5.71 35.68 3.03
N CYS A 206 6.14 34.48 2.61
CA CYS A 206 5.71 33.22 3.18
C CYS A 206 6.36 32.88 4.54
N GLY A 207 7.28 33.73 5.04
CA GLY A 207 7.92 33.54 6.34
C GLY A 207 9.27 32.85 6.30
N PHE A 208 9.92 32.79 5.14
CA PHE A 208 11.29 32.32 5.00
C PHE A 208 12.31 33.45 5.18
N GLU A 209 13.37 33.19 5.90
CA GLU A 209 14.58 33.99 5.94
C GLU A 209 15.46 33.54 4.77
N VAL A 210 15.58 34.37 3.72
CA VAL A 210 16.22 34.01 2.46
C VAL A 210 17.61 34.60 2.37
N THR A 211 18.60 33.75 2.06
CA THR A 211 20.02 34.14 1.91
C THR A 211 20.55 33.70 0.54
N ARG A 212 21.31 34.58 -0.13
CA ARG A 212 22.10 34.20 -1.30
C ARG A 212 23.38 33.52 -0.86
N VAL A 213 23.72 32.44 -1.54
CA VAL A 213 24.96 31.68 -1.32
C VAL A 213 25.69 31.49 -2.64
N PRO A 214 27.00 31.22 -2.65
CA PRO A 214 27.75 30.91 -3.87
C PRO A 214 27.09 29.76 -4.63
N GLY A 215 26.88 29.96 -5.93
CA GLY A 215 26.19 29.00 -6.80
C GLY A 215 27.11 27.91 -7.33
N VAL A 216 26.50 26.98 -8.06
CA VAL A 216 27.18 25.96 -8.85
C VAL A 216 27.33 26.52 -10.28
N PRO A 217 28.55 26.61 -10.85
CA PRO A 217 28.73 27.07 -12.23
C PRO A 217 27.80 26.34 -13.22
N PRO A 218 27.26 27.01 -14.22
CA PRO A 218 27.56 28.40 -14.64
C PRO A 218 26.84 29.48 -13.82
N LYS A 219 26.04 29.10 -12.79
CA LYS A 219 25.31 30.06 -11.97
C LYS A 219 26.20 30.62 -10.88
N ARG A 220 26.15 31.95 -10.71
CA ARG A 220 26.96 32.68 -9.72
C ARG A 220 26.43 32.44 -8.29
N ASP A 221 25.12 32.46 -8.14
CA ASP A 221 24.44 32.37 -6.82
C ASP A 221 23.30 31.34 -6.86
N ASN A 222 23.02 30.77 -5.69
CA ASN A 222 21.83 29.99 -5.35
C ASN A 222 21.10 30.64 -4.17
N LEU A 223 19.94 30.10 -3.77
CA LEU A 223 19.25 30.53 -2.55
C LEU A 223 19.19 29.40 -1.55
N HIS A 224 19.51 29.73 -0.31
CA HIS A 224 19.11 28.97 0.88
C HIS A 224 18.08 29.77 1.66
N ALA A 225 17.16 29.09 2.32
CA ALA A 225 16.19 29.74 3.18
C ALA A 225 15.83 28.85 4.38
N THR A 226 15.46 29.51 5.48
CA THR A 226 14.96 28.84 6.68
C THR A 226 13.57 29.36 7.00
N PHE A 227 12.62 28.46 7.20
CA PHE A 227 11.27 28.84 7.58
C PHE A 227 11.23 29.31 9.04
N ASN A 228 11.08 30.61 9.22
CA ASN A 228 11.03 31.26 10.54
C ASN A 228 10.01 32.41 10.53
N PRO A 229 8.70 32.10 10.41
CA PRO A 229 7.67 33.12 10.33
C PRO A 229 7.56 33.91 11.63
N ARG A 230 7.25 35.21 11.53
CA ARG A 230 6.99 36.10 12.68
C ARG A 230 5.65 35.81 13.38
N TRP A 231 4.78 35.01 12.77
CA TRP A 231 3.49 34.56 13.30
C TRP A 231 3.56 33.08 13.68
N GLU A 232 2.67 32.66 14.59
CA GLU A 232 2.49 31.23 14.82
C GLU A 232 1.70 30.61 13.65
N PRO A 233 2.24 29.57 12.98
CA PRO A 233 1.52 28.85 11.95
C PRO A 233 0.19 28.33 12.55
N ARG A 234 -0.94 28.67 11.94
CA ARG A 234 -2.21 28.09 12.37
C ARG A 234 -2.15 26.60 12.11
N THR A 235 -2.14 25.79 13.16
CA THR A 235 -2.47 24.37 13.07
C THR A 235 -3.87 24.28 12.48
N SER A 236 -4.02 23.51 11.39
CA SER A 236 -5.34 23.41 10.75
C SER A 236 -6.38 22.92 11.77
N ARG A 237 -7.63 23.41 11.68
CA ARG A 237 -8.73 22.93 12.55
C ARG A 237 -8.95 21.41 12.49
N GLN A 238 -8.40 20.72 11.50
CA GLN A 238 -8.35 19.25 11.43
C GLN A 238 -7.40 18.60 12.45
N SER A 239 -6.50 19.38 13.05
CA SER A 239 -5.57 18.94 14.10
C SER A 239 -6.26 18.51 15.39
N ALA A 240 -7.49 18.92 15.65
CA ALA A 240 -8.21 18.55 16.88
C ALA A 240 -8.67 17.08 16.92
N THR A 241 -8.73 16.40 15.76
CA THR A 241 -9.15 14.98 15.64
C THR A 241 -8.00 14.04 15.29
N THR A 242 -6.83 14.58 14.95
CA THR A 242 -5.64 13.78 14.67
C THR A 242 -4.83 13.65 15.96
N PRO A 243 -4.58 12.43 16.45
CA PRO A 243 -3.72 12.23 17.62
C PRO A 243 -2.34 12.84 17.41
N GLU A 244 -1.73 13.32 18.47
CA GLU A 244 -0.32 13.73 18.40
C GLU A 244 0.55 12.54 17.99
N PRO A 245 1.60 12.77 17.17
CA PRO A 245 2.51 11.70 16.77
C PRO A 245 3.12 11.02 18.00
N SER A 246 3.03 9.70 18.03
CA SER A 246 3.60 8.90 19.11
C SER A 246 4.99 8.40 18.70
N PRO A 247 6.01 8.56 19.56
CA PRO A 247 7.32 7.94 19.32
C PRO A 247 7.19 6.41 19.34
N PRO A 248 8.09 5.69 18.64
CA PRO A 248 8.14 4.24 18.71
C PRO A 248 8.29 3.73 20.15
N GLY A 249 7.53 2.69 20.47
CA GLY A 249 7.52 2.10 21.81
C GLY A 249 6.79 0.76 21.82
N PRO A 250 6.42 0.23 23.00
CA PRO A 250 5.64 -1.00 23.10
C PRO A 250 4.25 -0.83 22.52
N CYS A 251 3.81 -1.84 21.74
CA CYS A 251 2.48 -1.90 21.13
C CYS A 251 1.93 -3.33 21.17
N ILE A 252 0.66 -3.47 21.49
CA ILE A 252 -0.08 -4.74 21.37
C ILE A 252 -0.91 -4.69 20.08
N VAL A 253 -0.82 -5.74 19.27
CA VAL A 253 -1.74 -5.99 18.16
C VAL A 253 -2.58 -7.22 18.48
N ILE A 254 -3.90 -7.10 18.43
CA ILE A 254 -4.81 -8.19 18.71
C ILE A 254 -5.34 -8.78 17.42
N GLY A 255 -4.94 -10.02 17.14
CA GLY A 255 -5.25 -10.78 15.94
C GLY A 255 -4.04 -10.95 15.01
N GLY A 256 -3.71 -12.19 14.69
CA GLY A 256 -2.58 -12.60 13.83
C GLY A 256 -2.99 -12.95 12.40
N GLY A 257 -4.16 -12.47 11.95
CA GLY A 257 -4.55 -12.50 10.54
C GLY A 257 -3.79 -11.47 9.70
N ILE A 258 -4.08 -11.39 8.39
CA ILE A 258 -3.37 -10.50 7.46
C ILE A 258 -3.41 -9.01 7.89
N ALA A 259 -4.50 -8.55 8.50
CA ALA A 259 -4.62 -7.17 8.97
C ALA A 259 -3.68 -6.87 10.14
N GLY A 260 -3.64 -7.77 11.15
CA GLY A 260 -2.73 -7.63 12.29
C GLY A 260 -1.28 -7.83 11.89
N ALA A 261 -0.99 -8.80 11.05
CA ALA A 261 0.36 -9.05 10.53
C ALA A 261 0.91 -7.85 9.75
N ALA A 262 0.10 -7.26 8.86
CA ALA A 262 0.47 -6.06 8.10
C ALA A 262 0.71 -4.86 9.02
N THR A 263 -0.15 -4.68 10.03
CA THR A 263 -0.01 -3.61 11.03
C THR A 263 1.25 -3.79 11.86
N ALA A 264 1.49 -5.00 12.39
CA ALA A 264 2.67 -5.33 13.18
C ALA A 264 3.96 -5.10 12.41
N ALA A 265 4.03 -5.58 11.16
CA ALA A 265 5.20 -5.39 10.31
C ALA A 265 5.45 -3.91 9.97
N SER A 266 4.39 -3.14 9.70
CA SER A 266 4.53 -1.70 9.42
C SER A 266 5.02 -0.91 10.62
N LEU A 267 4.57 -1.25 11.83
CA LEU A 267 5.03 -0.64 13.08
C LEU A 267 6.47 -1.08 13.41
N ALA A 268 6.78 -2.37 13.32
CA ALA A 268 8.12 -2.89 13.64
C ALA A 268 9.22 -2.26 12.77
N ARG A 269 8.97 -2.07 11.45
CA ARG A 269 9.90 -1.35 10.55
C ARG A 269 10.20 0.08 11.00
N ARG A 270 9.32 0.67 11.79
CA ARG A 270 9.43 2.02 12.36
C ARG A 270 10.02 2.03 13.77
N GLY A 271 10.52 0.89 14.23
CA GLY A 271 11.18 0.75 15.53
C GLY A 271 10.23 0.45 16.70
N TRP A 272 8.94 0.17 16.44
CA TRP A 272 8.03 -0.28 17.50
C TRP A 272 8.34 -1.71 17.94
N GLN A 273 8.17 -1.97 19.23
CA GLN A 273 8.22 -3.31 19.83
C GLN A 273 6.80 -3.87 19.88
N VAL A 274 6.49 -4.76 18.95
CA VAL A 274 5.12 -5.22 18.75
C VAL A 274 4.90 -6.61 19.34
N THR A 275 3.95 -6.74 20.28
CA THR A 275 3.46 -8.03 20.74
C THR A 275 2.13 -8.33 20.05
N VAL A 276 2.08 -9.42 19.28
CA VAL A 276 0.85 -9.88 18.63
C VAL A 276 0.21 -10.98 19.45
N LEU A 277 -1.04 -10.77 19.87
CA LEU A 277 -1.85 -11.75 20.63
C LEU A 277 -2.91 -12.34 19.70
N ASP A 278 -3.01 -13.66 19.65
CA ASP A 278 -4.09 -14.37 18.94
C ASP A 278 -4.61 -15.55 19.76
N GLN A 279 -5.91 -15.83 19.65
CA GLN A 279 -6.54 -16.98 20.30
C GLN A 279 -6.06 -18.32 19.73
N ALA A 280 -5.64 -18.35 18.47
CA ALA A 280 -5.13 -19.54 17.82
C ALA A 280 -3.66 -19.79 18.20
N PRO A 281 -3.20 -21.07 18.19
CA PRO A 281 -1.79 -21.38 18.43
C PRO A 281 -0.87 -20.87 17.32
N GLU A 282 -1.35 -20.83 16.07
CA GLU A 282 -0.57 -20.47 14.87
C GLU A 282 -1.11 -19.21 14.21
N PRO A 283 -0.23 -18.42 13.56
CA PRO A 283 -0.64 -17.26 12.78
C PRO A 283 -1.59 -17.62 11.63
N ALA A 284 -2.47 -16.67 11.29
CA ALA A 284 -3.37 -16.75 10.15
C ALA A 284 -4.40 -17.90 10.21
N ALA A 285 -4.80 -18.33 11.39
CA ALA A 285 -5.74 -19.44 11.55
C ALA A 285 -7.20 -19.11 11.19
N GLY A 286 -7.57 -17.81 11.08
CA GLY A 286 -8.91 -17.35 10.70
C GLY A 286 -9.10 -17.23 9.17
N ALA A 287 -9.74 -16.13 8.73
CA ALA A 287 -10.00 -15.86 7.31
C ALA A 287 -8.72 -15.80 6.45
N SER A 288 -7.56 -15.61 7.06
CA SER A 288 -6.26 -15.62 6.38
C SER A 288 -5.68 -17.03 6.15
N ALA A 289 -6.35 -18.10 6.60
CA ALA A 289 -5.98 -19.49 6.29
C ALA A 289 -6.50 -19.99 4.92
N LEU A 290 -7.10 -19.11 4.10
CA LEU A 290 -7.51 -19.42 2.74
C LEU A 290 -6.37 -20.09 1.97
N PRO A 291 -6.59 -21.23 1.28
CA PRO A 291 -5.52 -21.96 0.60
C PRO A 291 -4.73 -21.11 -0.41
N ALA A 292 -5.44 -20.38 -1.26
CA ALA A 292 -4.91 -19.34 -2.13
C ALA A 292 -5.99 -18.30 -2.43
N GLY A 293 -5.61 -17.06 -2.62
CA GLY A 293 -6.54 -15.98 -2.94
C GLY A 293 -6.03 -15.11 -4.09
N VAL A 294 -6.95 -14.56 -4.87
CA VAL A 294 -6.66 -13.60 -5.94
C VAL A 294 -6.43 -12.22 -5.35
N PHE A 295 -5.43 -11.51 -5.83
CA PHE A 295 -5.30 -10.08 -5.70
C PHE A 295 -5.35 -9.45 -7.10
N ALA A 296 -6.25 -8.49 -7.27
CA ALA A 296 -6.44 -7.76 -8.53
C ALA A 296 -6.97 -6.34 -8.24
N PRO A 297 -6.65 -5.35 -9.08
CA PRO A 297 -7.26 -4.03 -8.95
C PRO A 297 -8.75 -4.12 -9.24
N HIS A 298 -9.54 -3.33 -8.52
CA HIS A 298 -10.92 -3.07 -8.90
C HIS A 298 -10.91 -2.05 -10.05
N VAL A 299 -11.74 -2.24 -11.03
CA VAL A 299 -11.93 -1.29 -12.14
C VAL A 299 -13.39 -0.83 -12.22
N SER A 300 -13.55 0.45 -12.54
CA SER A 300 -14.85 1.07 -12.84
C SER A 300 -14.62 2.21 -13.83
N PRO A 301 -15.59 2.48 -14.75
CA PRO A 301 -15.43 3.51 -15.78
C PRO A 301 -15.19 4.92 -15.23
N ASP A 302 -15.69 5.22 -14.02
CA ASP A 302 -15.57 6.48 -13.32
C ASP A 302 -14.32 6.60 -12.43
N ASP A 303 -13.41 5.62 -12.48
CA ASP A 303 -12.24 5.51 -11.60
C ASP A 303 -12.60 5.75 -10.12
N SER A 304 -13.57 4.99 -9.63
CA SER A 304 -14.15 5.11 -8.31
C SER A 304 -13.11 5.12 -7.19
N LEU A 305 -13.52 5.57 -5.99
CA LEU A 305 -12.70 5.55 -4.78
C LEU A 305 -12.09 4.15 -4.54
N LEU A 306 -12.88 3.09 -4.74
CA LEU A 306 -12.41 1.72 -4.58
C LEU A 306 -11.36 1.34 -5.62
N SER A 307 -11.52 1.78 -6.87
CA SER A 307 -10.53 1.54 -7.95
C SER A 307 -9.17 2.15 -7.58
N ARG A 308 -9.17 3.39 -7.10
CA ARG A 308 -7.95 4.10 -6.67
C ARG A 308 -7.31 3.46 -5.43
N LEU A 309 -8.11 3.10 -4.42
CA LEU A 309 -7.63 2.40 -3.22
C LEU A 309 -7.03 1.03 -3.56
N SER A 310 -7.71 0.27 -4.43
CA SER A 310 -7.23 -1.07 -4.79
C SER A 310 -5.89 -1.03 -5.52
N ARG A 311 -5.66 -0.07 -6.41
CA ARG A 311 -4.35 0.10 -7.07
C ARG A 311 -3.23 0.41 -6.06
N SER A 312 -3.47 1.34 -5.12
CA SER A 312 -2.49 1.62 -4.06
C SER A 312 -2.22 0.39 -3.19
N GLY A 313 -3.27 -0.38 -2.87
CA GLY A 313 -3.15 -1.62 -2.11
C GLY A 313 -2.39 -2.71 -2.86
N ILE A 314 -2.69 -2.92 -4.15
CA ILE A 314 -2.01 -3.89 -5.01
C ILE A 314 -0.51 -3.55 -5.13
N ARG A 315 -0.15 -2.30 -5.36
CA ARG A 315 1.26 -1.87 -5.37
C ARG A 315 1.96 -2.27 -4.08
N THR A 316 1.33 -1.99 -2.93
CA THR A 316 1.85 -2.35 -1.60
C THR A 316 2.00 -3.86 -1.44
N THR A 317 1.02 -4.64 -1.90
CA THR A 317 1.03 -6.10 -1.82
C THR A 317 2.12 -6.71 -2.70
N LEU A 318 2.25 -6.26 -3.94
CA LEU A 318 3.30 -6.72 -4.87
C LEU A 318 4.71 -6.47 -4.32
N GLU A 319 4.96 -5.28 -3.79
CA GLU A 319 6.25 -4.94 -3.19
C GLU A 319 6.59 -5.85 -2.01
N GLN A 320 5.64 -6.04 -1.09
CA GLN A 320 5.86 -6.92 0.08
C GLN A 320 6.00 -8.38 -0.32
N ALA A 321 5.22 -8.86 -1.28
CA ALA A 321 5.33 -10.23 -1.77
C ALA A 321 6.72 -10.50 -2.38
N ARG A 322 7.24 -9.57 -3.19
CA ARG A 322 8.59 -9.67 -3.76
C ARG A 322 9.70 -9.73 -2.71
N TRP A 323 9.53 -9.05 -1.58
CA TRP A 323 10.54 -9.04 -0.52
C TRP A 323 10.48 -10.26 0.40
N LEU A 324 9.28 -10.79 0.64
CA LEU A 324 9.04 -11.71 1.74
C LEU A 324 8.71 -13.14 1.29
N LEU A 325 8.34 -13.33 0.04
CA LEU A 325 7.76 -14.58 -0.44
C LEU A 325 8.49 -15.14 -1.65
N ASN A 326 8.44 -16.45 -1.80
CA ASN A 326 8.99 -17.16 -2.94
C ASN A 326 7.97 -17.19 -4.09
N GLU A 327 8.29 -16.51 -5.20
CA GLU A 327 7.43 -16.51 -6.39
C GLU A 327 7.34 -17.93 -6.98
N GLY A 328 6.13 -18.28 -7.45
CA GLY A 328 5.82 -19.63 -7.92
C GLY A 328 5.48 -20.64 -6.82
N VAL A 329 5.75 -20.32 -5.55
CA VAL A 329 5.45 -21.19 -4.39
C VAL A 329 4.42 -20.55 -3.46
N ASP A 330 4.68 -19.35 -3.01
CA ASP A 330 3.83 -18.64 -2.05
C ASP A 330 2.89 -17.66 -2.74
N TRP A 331 3.26 -17.18 -3.90
CA TRP A 331 2.52 -16.24 -4.72
C TRP A 331 2.96 -16.28 -6.18
N ALA A 332 2.20 -15.68 -7.07
CA ALA A 332 2.64 -15.42 -8.44
C ALA A 332 2.05 -14.12 -9.00
N HIS A 333 2.89 -13.36 -9.72
CA HIS A 333 2.51 -12.20 -10.52
C HIS A 333 2.26 -12.68 -11.96
N CYS A 334 1.07 -13.24 -12.21
CA CYS A 334 0.75 -13.93 -13.46
C CYS A 334 -0.41 -13.29 -14.25
N GLY A 335 -0.85 -12.10 -13.82
CA GLY A 335 -2.06 -11.49 -14.35
C GLY A 335 -3.34 -12.17 -13.84
N VAL A 336 -4.47 -11.51 -14.09
CA VAL A 336 -5.82 -12.01 -13.75
C VAL A 336 -6.80 -11.60 -14.83
N LEU A 337 -7.62 -12.53 -15.28
CA LEU A 337 -8.76 -12.26 -16.17
C LEU A 337 -9.99 -11.92 -15.30
N GLU A 338 -10.56 -10.73 -15.45
CA GLU A 338 -11.86 -10.38 -14.88
C GLU A 338 -12.95 -10.53 -15.94
N HIS A 339 -13.79 -11.55 -15.81
CA HIS A 339 -14.95 -11.75 -16.67
C HIS A 339 -16.18 -11.03 -16.08
N ARG A 340 -16.68 -10.06 -16.79
CA ARG A 340 -17.84 -9.26 -16.39
C ARG A 340 -19.13 -9.86 -16.97
N THR A 341 -19.66 -10.81 -16.24
CA THR A 341 -20.83 -11.61 -16.67
C THR A 341 -22.12 -10.79 -16.82
N ASP A 342 -22.15 -9.57 -16.30
CA ASP A 342 -23.24 -8.60 -16.48
C ASP A 342 -23.10 -7.75 -17.76
N GLY A 343 -22.03 -7.94 -18.52
CA GLY A 343 -21.76 -7.24 -19.77
C GLY A 343 -21.36 -5.75 -19.59
N THR A 344 -21.20 -5.26 -18.36
CA THR A 344 -20.85 -3.85 -18.13
C THR A 344 -19.36 -3.61 -18.33
N PRO A 345 -18.93 -2.60 -19.12
CA PRO A 345 -17.52 -2.26 -19.27
C PRO A 345 -16.86 -1.94 -17.93
N GLY A 346 -15.66 -2.46 -17.68
CA GLY A 346 -14.88 -2.17 -16.47
C GLY A 346 -13.99 -0.94 -16.59
N LEU A 347 -13.61 -0.57 -17.80
CA LEU A 347 -12.62 0.48 -18.10
C LEU A 347 -13.27 1.64 -18.85
N SER A 348 -12.76 2.85 -18.64
CA SER A 348 -13.14 4.00 -19.47
C SER A 348 -12.55 3.85 -20.90
N PRO A 349 -13.16 4.48 -21.93
CA PRO A 349 -12.66 4.40 -23.31
C PRO A 349 -11.19 4.82 -23.49
N ASP A 350 -10.75 5.83 -22.72
CA ASP A 350 -9.40 6.40 -22.84
C ASP A 350 -8.38 5.75 -21.88
N TRP A 351 -8.79 4.73 -21.13
CA TRP A 351 -7.97 4.11 -20.09
C TRP A 351 -6.61 3.62 -20.59
N THR A 352 -6.61 2.97 -21.76
CA THR A 352 -5.41 2.38 -22.38
C THR A 352 -4.54 3.38 -23.13
N GLN A 353 -5.01 4.61 -23.32
CA GLN A 353 -4.23 5.68 -23.99
C GLN A 353 -3.18 6.33 -23.06
N GLY A 354 -3.13 5.91 -21.79
CA GLY A 354 -2.26 6.50 -20.78
C GLY A 354 -1.70 5.46 -19.81
N PRO A 355 -1.25 5.91 -18.62
CA PRO A 355 -0.64 5.04 -17.60
C PRO A 355 -1.57 3.93 -17.09
N GLY A 356 -2.87 4.02 -17.35
CA GLY A 356 -3.87 3.00 -17.00
C GLY A 356 -3.61 1.65 -17.66
N ALA A 357 -3.06 1.64 -18.88
CA ALA A 357 -2.70 0.43 -19.60
C ALA A 357 -1.75 -0.49 -18.79
N ALA A 358 -0.84 0.09 -18.01
CA ALA A 358 0.07 -0.67 -17.15
C ALA A 358 -0.64 -1.43 -16.02
N TRP A 359 -1.88 -1.07 -15.71
CA TRP A 359 -2.71 -1.73 -14.71
C TRP A 359 -3.64 -2.77 -15.32
N SER A 360 -4.41 -2.35 -16.32
CA SER A 360 -5.48 -3.15 -16.89
C SER A 360 -5.77 -2.74 -18.33
N GLU A 361 -6.24 -3.69 -19.13
CA GLU A 361 -6.69 -3.46 -20.50
C GLU A 361 -7.92 -4.34 -20.81
N PRO A 362 -8.66 -4.10 -21.89
CA PRO A 362 -9.61 -5.08 -22.41
C PRO A 362 -8.91 -6.43 -22.61
N ALA A 363 -9.57 -7.52 -22.24
CA ALA A 363 -8.92 -8.83 -22.30
C ALA A 363 -8.42 -9.14 -23.71
N PRO A 364 -7.14 -9.48 -23.90
CA PRO A 364 -6.61 -9.83 -25.22
C PRO A 364 -7.24 -11.13 -25.74
N PRO A 365 -7.39 -11.31 -27.06
CA PRO A 365 -7.99 -12.51 -27.64
C PRO A 365 -7.37 -13.82 -27.16
N ALA A 366 -6.08 -13.85 -26.90
CA ALA A 366 -5.39 -15.02 -26.38
C ALA A 366 -5.85 -15.39 -24.96
N ALA A 367 -6.14 -14.41 -24.10
CA ALA A 367 -6.65 -14.65 -22.75
C ALA A 367 -8.11 -15.16 -22.79
N LEU A 368 -8.96 -14.58 -23.66
CA LEU A 368 -10.32 -15.07 -23.88
C LEU A 368 -10.32 -16.51 -24.40
N ALA A 369 -9.49 -16.81 -25.40
CA ALA A 369 -9.35 -18.14 -25.94
C ALA A 369 -8.87 -19.17 -24.91
N ALA A 370 -7.87 -18.82 -24.10
CA ALA A 370 -7.38 -19.66 -23.00
C ALA A 370 -8.47 -19.91 -21.94
N ALA A 371 -9.31 -18.92 -21.66
CA ALA A 371 -10.45 -19.04 -20.76
C ALA A 371 -11.68 -19.71 -21.41
N GLN A 372 -11.60 -20.07 -22.67
CA GLN A 372 -12.72 -20.63 -23.46
C GLN A 372 -13.97 -19.73 -23.42
N LEU A 373 -13.74 -18.41 -23.43
CA LEU A 373 -14.81 -17.42 -23.52
C LEU A 373 -15.03 -16.97 -24.97
N PRO A 374 -16.26 -16.54 -25.32
CA PRO A 374 -16.53 -15.95 -26.61
C PRO A 374 -15.62 -14.74 -26.91
N PRO A 375 -15.28 -14.49 -28.20
CA PRO A 375 -14.42 -13.36 -28.58
C PRO A 375 -14.98 -11.98 -28.21
N ASP A 376 -16.30 -11.89 -28.06
CA ASP A 376 -17.06 -10.69 -27.67
C ASP A 376 -17.39 -10.63 -26.17
N ALA A 377 -16.85 -11.54 -25.36
CA ALA A 377 -17.06 -11.53 -23.91
C ALA A 377 -16.50 -10.23 -23.29
N THR A 378 -17.30 -9.59 -22.45
CA THR A 378 -16.86 -8.40 -21.70
C THR A 378 -15.90 -8.81 -20.60
N ALA A 379 -14.62 -8.58 -20.81
CA ALA A 379 -13.58 -8.96 -19.85
C ALA A 379 -12.42 -7.97 -19.84
N CYS A 380 -11.74 -7.88 -18.70
CA CYS A 380 -10.52 -7.11 -18.50
C CYS A 380 -9.35 -8.03 -18.16
N TRP A 381 -8.17 -7.69 -18.66
CA TRP A 381 -6.92 -8.29 -18.23
C TRP A 381 -6.20 -7.35 -17.26
N HIS A 382 -5.88 -7.84 -16.09
CA HIS A 382 -5.14 -7.10 -15.08
C HIS A 382 -3.68 -7.54 -15.05
N HIS A 383 -2.77 -6.67 -15.49
CA HIS A 383 -1.33 -6.95 -15.51
C HIS A 383 -0.75 -7.04 -14.11
N GLN A 384 -1.16 -6.12 -13.22
CA GLN A 384 -0.65 -6.02 -11.86
C GLN A 384 -1.52 -6.83 -10.89
N ALA A 385 -1.61 -8.13 -11.16
CA ALA A 385 -2.50 -9.04 -10.46
C ALA A 385 -1.93 -10.46 -10.41
N GLY A 386 -2.54 -11.32 -9.60
CA GLY A 386 -2.12 -12.70 -9.47
C GLY A 386 -2.79 -13.40 -8.30
N TRP A 387 -2.11 -14.38 -7.74
CA TRP A 387 -2.56 -15.10 -6.55
C TRP A 387 -1.49 -15.10 -5.46
N VAL A 388 -1.93 -15.27 -4.23
CA VAL A 388 -1.05 -15.41 -3.06
C VAL A 388 -1.67 -16.38 -2.05
N ARG A 389 -0.83 -17.09 -1.29
CA ARG A 389 -1.21 -17.91 -0.14
C ARG A 389 -1.22 -17.01 1.11
N PRO A 390 -2.38 -16.58 1.62
CA PRO A 390 -2.45 -15.52 2.64
C PRO A 390 -1.76 -15.89 3.94
N ALA A 391 -1.82 -17.17 4.32
CA ALA A 391 -1.14 -17.65 5.53
C ALA A 391 0.38 -17.52 5.44
N ARG A 392 0.97 -17.73 4.24
CA ARG A 392 2.40 -17.55 4.02
C ARG A 392 2.79 -16.07 4.15
N LEU A 393 2.02 -15.19 3.56
CA LEU A 393 2.25 -13.75 3.67
C LEU A 393 2.13 -13.27 5.12
N ALA A 394 1.09 -13.68 5.84
CA ALA A 394 0.91 -13.28 7.24
C ALA A 394 2.06 -13.79 8.14
N ARG A 395 2.50 -15.05 7.97
CA ARG A 395 3.65 -15.59 8.71
C ARG A 395 4.94 -14.86 8.39
N ALA A 396 5.21 -14.55 7.13
CA ALA A 396 6.39 -13.82 6.72
C ALA A 396 6.41 -12.38 7.29
N LEU A 397 5.27 -11.72 7.33
CA LEU A 397 5.10 -10.42 7.98
C LEU A 397 5.37 -10.49 9.49
N LEU A 398 4.82 -11.49 10.16
CA LEU A 398 5.00 -11.68 11.62
C LEU A 398 6.39 -12.17 12.00
N GLY A 399 7.13 -12.76 11.08
CA GLY A 399 8.52 -13.18 11.28
C GLY A 399 9.54 -12.05 11.22
N GLN A 400 9.14 -10.80 11.00
CA GLN A 400 10.07 -9.68 10.93
C GLN A 400 10.61 -9.28 12.32
N PRO A 401 11.84 -8.73 12.39
CA PRO A 401 12.42 -8.24 13.63
C PRO A 401 11.51 -7.21 14.34
N GLY A 402 11.50 -7.23 15.66
CA GLY A 402 10.68 -6.32 16.49
C GLY A 402 9.26 -6.80 16.74
N ILE A 403 8.89 -8.01 16.27
CA ILE A 403 7.57 -8.60 16.48
C ILE A 403 7.70 -9.85 17.36
N GLN A 404 6.92 -9.90 18.42
CA GLN A 404 6.75 -11.07 19.28
C GLN A 404 5.37 -11.68 19.03
N TRP A 405 5.32 -12.91 18.55
CA TRP A 405 4.09 -13.70 18.43
C TRP A 405 3.75 -14.40 19.73
N ARG A 406 2.47 -14.33 20.14
CA ARG A 406 1.91 -15.07 21.26
C ARG A 406 0.55 -15.66 20.89
N GLY A 407 0.55 -16.94 20.54
CA GLY A 407 -0.67 -17.74 20.32
C GLY A 407 -1.30 -18.20 21.62
N ASN A 408 -2.49 -18.81 21.53
CA ASN A 408 -3.33 -19.24 22.67
C ASN A 408 -3.62 -18.10 23.67
N CYS A 409 -3.71 -16.87 23.16
CA CYS A 409 -3.97 -15.66 23.94
C CYS A 409 -5.31 -15.05 23.49
N ALA A 410 -6.42 -15.59 23.98
CA ALA A 410 -7.76 -15.09 23.69
C ALA A 410 -8.05 -13.83 24.51
N VAL A 411 -7.92 -12.66 23.89
CA VAL A 411 -8.25 -11.38 24.54
C VAL A 411 -9.77 -11.21 24.59
N ALA A 412 -10.32 -11.14 25.79
CA ALA A 412 -11.75 -10.93 26.03
C ALA A 412 -12.10 -9.46 26.29
N GLN A 413 -11.20 -8.71 26.90
CA GLN A 413 -11.43 -7.32 27.30
C GLN A 413 -10.17 -6.48 27.20
N LEU A 414 -10.35 -5.18 26.92
CA LEU A 414 -9.33 -4.15 27.04
C LEU A 414 -9.65 -3.25 28.24
N ARG A 415 -8.67 -3.09 29.13
CA ARG A 415 -8.77 -2.26 30.32
C ARG A 415 -7.74 -1.14 30.26
N ARG A 416 -8.18 0.11 30.40
CA ARG A 416 -7.30 1.25 30.55
C ARG A 416 -6.92 1.44 32.00
N VAL A 417 -5.64 1.59 32.29
CA VAL A 417 -5.10 1.81 33.64
C VAL A 417 -4.38 3.14 33.65
N GLU A 418 -4.77 4.02 34.54
CA GLU A 418 -4.11 5.29 34.77
C GLU A 418 -2.87 5.08 35.63
N ILE A 419 -1.74 5.63 35.21
CA ILE A 419 -0.49 5.63 35.95
C ILE A 419 -0.32 7.04 36.55
N PRO A 420 -0.40 7.17 37.87
CA PRO A 420 -0.25 8.46 38.52
C PRO A 420 1.10 9.11 38.23
N ALA A 421 1.14 10.44 38.19
CA ALA A 421 2.38 11.18 38.09
C ALA A 421 3.31 10.87 39.27
N THR A 422 4.59 10.73 39.00
CA THR A 422 5.65 10.63 39.98
C THR A 422 6.55 11.88 39.93
N ALA A 423 7.51 12.02 40.84
CA ALA A 423 8.45 13.14 40.83
C ALA A 423 9.28 13.27 39.53
N HIS A 424 9.37 12.16 38.76
CA HIS A 424 10.20 12.06 37.54
C HIS A 424 9.44 11.74 36.25
N CYS A 425 8.15 11.40 36.34
CA CYS A 425 7.32 11.03 35.19
C CYS A 425 5.93 11.68 35.27
N PRO A 426 5.45 12.33 34.22
CA PRO A 426 4.09 12.85 34.19
C PRO A 426 3.06 11.70 34.27
N ALA A 427 1.84 12.03 34.64
CA ALA A 427 0.73 11.08 34.59
C ALA A 427 0.58 10.51 33.19
N SER A 428 0.38 9.21 33.08
CA SER A 428 0.23 8.50 31.79
C SER A 428 -0.86 7.44 31.91
N SER A 429 -1.18 6.78 30.84
CA SER A 429 -2.09 5.63 30.86
C SER A 429 -1.54 4.51 30.00
N THR A 430 -1.90 3.29 30.37
CA THR A 430 -1.56 2.07 29.65
C THR A 430 -2.80 1.24 29.40
N TRP A 431 -2.75 0.36 28.43
CA TRP A 431 -3.80 -0.59 28.11
C TRP A 431 -3.37 -1.99 28.52
N GLN A 432 -4.26 -2.71 29.18
CA GLN A 432 -4.13 -4.14 29.51
C GLN A 432 -5.04 -4.95 28.60
N ALA A 433 -4.47 -5.93 27.89
CA ALA A 433 -5.21 -6.99 27.21
C ALA A 433 -5.49 -8.11 28.22
N VAL A 434 -6.76 -8.42 28.45
CA VAL A 434 -7.21 -9.30 29.53
C VAL A 434 -8.00 -10.46 28.94
N ASP A 435 -7.80 -11.70 29.44
CA ASP A 435 -8.56 -12.89 29.05
C ASP A 435 -9.93 -12.96 29.77
N ALA A 436 -10.68 -14.01 29.47
CA ALA A 436 -12.01 -14.25 30.08
C ALA A 436 -11.94 -14.56 31.61
N GLN A 437 -10.79 -14.96 32.14
CA GLN A 437 -10.54 -15.23 33.55
C GLN A 437 -10.07 -13.99 34.31
N GLY A 438 -9.89 -12.87 33.62
CA GLY A 438 -9.39 -11.63 34.22
C GLY A 438 -7.87 -11.53 34.32
N GLN A 439 -7.12 -12.49 33.73
CA GLN A 439 -5.67 -12.46 33.70
C GLN A 439 -5.17 -11.46 32.65
N VAL A 440 -4.18 -10.65 33.03
CA VAL A 440 -3.50 -9.73 32.10
C VAL A 440 -2.54 -10.53 31.21
N LEU A 441 -2.82 -10.53 29.92
CA LEU A 441 -2.01 -11.21 28.91
C LEU A 441 -0.82 -10.34 28.49
N ALA A 442 -1.06 -9.04 28.30
CA ALA A 442 -0.02 -8.06 27.93
C ALA A 442 -0.47 -6.66 28.31
N GLU A 443 0.52 -5.74 28.40
CA GLU A 443 0.30 -4.33 28.71
C GLU A 443 1.17 -3.44 27.79
N ALA A 444 0.56 -2.37 27.23
CA ALA A 444 1.27 -1.38 26.44
C ALA A 444 0.50 -0.06 26.37
N PRO A 445 1.20 1.08 26.12
CA PRO A 445 0.56 2.38 25.90
C PRO A 445 -0.32 2.42 24.65
N THR A 446 0.00 1.58 23.65
CA THR A 446 -0.70 1.53 22.35
C THR A 446 -1.22 0.13 22.09
N VAL A 447 -2.50 0.05 21.69
CA VAL A 447 -3.16 -1.20 21.29
C VAL A 447 -3.84 -1.02 19.95
N VAL A 448 -3.69 -2.01 19.06
CA VAL A 448 -4.39 -2.06 17.78
C VAL A 448 -5.30 -3.29 17.72
N ILE A 449 -6.59 -3.07 17.54
CA ILE A 449 -7.57 -4.13 17.33
C ILE A 449 -7.58 -4.52 15.85
N ALA A 450 -7.17 -5.77 15.55
CA ALA A 450 -7.14 -6.35 14.20
C ALA A 450 -7.74 -7.78 14.20
N ALA A 451 -8.68 -8.03 15.10
CA ALA A 451 -9.22 -9.36 15.44
C ALA A 451 -10.32 -9.86 14.48
N GLY A 452 -10.45 -9.29 13.28
CA GLY A 452 -11.50 -9.69 12.34
C GLY A 452 -12.90 -9.56 12.95
N ALA A 453 -13.72 -10.61 12.93
CA ALA A 453 -15.05 -10.60 13.54
C ALA A 453 -15.01 -10.41 15.08
N GLY A 454 -13.94 -10.84 15.76
CA GLY A 454 -13.74 -10.61 17.18
C GLY A 454 -13.59 -9.13 17.55
N SER A 455 -13.31 -8.26 16.59
CA SER A 455 -13.27 -6.79 16.79
C SER A 455 -14.60 -6.24 17.30
N LEU A 456 -15.73 -6.86 16.97
CA LEU A 456 -17.07 -6.45 17.45
C LEU A 456 -17.14 -6.39 18.99
N ALA A 457 -16.76 -7.47 19.64
CA ALA A 457 -16.79 -7.57 21.10
C ALA A 457 -15.77 -6.62 21.75
N LEU A 458 -14.53 -6.58 21.23
CA LEU A 458 -13.47 -5.72 21.76
C LEU A 458 -13.78 -4.22 21.62
N LEU A 459 -14.60 -3.85 20.64
CA LEU A 459 -15.09 -2.49 20.43
C LEU A 459 -16.42 -2.20 21.15
N ASN A 460 -16.91 -3.12 21.99
CA ASN A 460 -18.20 -3.01 22.66
C ASN A 460 -19.34 -2.64 21.69
N HIS A 461 -19.36 -3.24 20.49
CA HIS A 461 -20.35 -3.02 19.44
C HIS A 461 -20.54 -1.55 19.01
N ARG A 462 -19.53 -0.69 19.19
CA ARG A 462 -19.60 0.74 18.83
C ARG A 462 -19.70 0.98 17.32
N TRP A 463 -19.18 0.05 16.53
CA TRP A 463 -19.14 0.20 15.06
C TRP A 463 -20.04 -0.83 14.39
N PRO A 464 -20.65 -0.49 13.25
CA PRO A 464 -21.55 -1.38 12.51
C PRO A 464 -20.77 -2.43 11.72
N LEU A 465 -19.99 -3.24 12.42
CA LEU A 465 -19.24 -4.35 11.84
C LEU A 465 -20.16 -5.54 11.60
N GLN A 466 -20.05 -6.15 10.42
CA GLN A 466 -20.86 -7.32 10.06
C GLN A 466 -19.95 -8.54 9.83
N PRO A 467 -20.19 -9.65 10.55
CA PRO A 467 -19.56 -10.91 10.24
C PRO A 467 -20.17 -11.53 8.99
N VAL A 468 -19.31 -12.07 8.11
CA VAL A 468 -19.73 -12.74 6.88
C VAL A 468 -18.95 -14.03 6.75
N ARG A 469 -19.64 -15.17 6.92
CA ARG A 469 -19.04 -16.48 6.63
C ARG A 469 -18.87 -16.63 5.12
N GLY A 470 -17.70 -17.10 4.71
CA GLY A 470 -17.41 -17.45 3.32
C GLY A 470 -16.84 -18.85 3.24
N GLN A 471 -17.29 -19.60 2.26
CA GLN A 471 -16.82 -20.95 1.98
C GLN A 471 -16.29 -21.05 0.57
N VAL A 472 -15.17 -21.75 0.39
CA VAL A 472 -14.61 -22.08 -0.91
C VAL A 472 -14.62 -23.60 -1.14
N SER A 473 -14.74 -24.00 -2.38
CA SER A 473 -14.52 -25.35 -2.86
C SER A 473 -13.11 -25.46 -3.41
N TRP A 474 -12.32 -26.43 -2.96
CA TRP A 474 -10.95 -26.59 -3.42
C TRP A 474 -10.56 -28.07 -3.53
N GLY A 475 -9.54 -28.34 -4.31
CA GLY A 475 -9.07 -29.70 -4.51
C GLY A 475 -7.62 -29.75 -4.95
N GLN A 476 -7.09 -30.95 -5.04
CA GLN A 476 -5.78 -31.25 -5.57
C GLN A 476 -5.93 -31.79 -7.00
N HIS A 477 -5.04 -31.41 -7.89
CA HIS A 477 -4.95 -32.03 -9.22
C HIS A 477 -4.43 -33.46 -9.08
N ALA A 478 -5.02 -34.39 -9.86
CA ALA A 478 -4.64 -35.82 -9.83
C ALA A 478 -3.19 -36.02 -10.29
N ASP A 479 -2.78 -35.26 -11.30
CA ASP A 479 -1.44 -35.26 -11.86
C ASP A 479 -0.94 -33.82 -12.04
N PRO A 480 0.23 -33.44 -11.48
CA PRO A 480 0.81 -32.12 -11.68
C PRO A 480 1.03 -31.76 -13.16
N ALA A 481 1.33 -32.72 -14.02
CA ALA A 481 1.48 -32.50 -15.47
C ALA A 481 0.13 -32.28 -16.16
N ALA A 482 -0.93 -32.93 -15.68
CA ALA A 482 -2.30 -32.71 -16.16
C ALA A 482 -2.84 -31.35 -15.70
N ALA A 483 -2.46 -30.89 -14.52
CA ALA A 483 -2.81 -29.56 -13.99
C ALA A 483 -2.45 -28.42 -14.95
N LEU A 484 -1.38 -28.58 -15.73
CA LEU A 484 -0.95 -27.61 -16.73
C LEU A 484 -1.85 -27.56 -17.98
N ARG A 485 -2.67 -28.60 -18.22
CA ARG A 485 -3.46 -28.77 -19.43
C ARG A 485 -4.98 -28.68 -19.20
N LEU A 486 -5.43 -28.88 -17.95
CA LEU A 486 -6.84 -29.01 -17.63
C LEU A 486 -7.54 -27.68 -17.39
N LEU A 487 -6.85 -26.68 -16.84
CA LEU A 487 -7.44 -25.39 -16.49
C LEU A 487 -6.69 -24.22 -17.17
N ILE A 488 -7.24 -23.01 -17.04
CA ILE A 488 -6.58 -21.80 -17.54
C ILE A 488 -5.24 -21.56 -16.83
N PRO A 489 -4.25 -20.91 -17.50
CA PRO A 489 -2.91 -20.71 -16.92
C PRO A 489 -2.82 -19.56 -15.91
N PHE A 490 -3.89 -18.81 -15.71
CA PHE A 490 -3.98 -17.63 -14.84
C PHE A 490 -5.27 -17.65 -14.00
N PRO A 491 -5.37 -16.91 -12.90
CA PRO A 491 -6.61 -16.79 -12.15
C PRO A 491 -7.69 -16.03 -12.92
N ALA A 492 -8.94 -16.40 -12.66
CA ALA A 492 -10.12 -15.67 -13.14
C ALA A 492 -10.89 -15.05 -11.97
N ASN A 493 -11.39 -13.83 -12.18
CA ASN A 493 -12.18 -13.03 -11.24
C ASN A 493 -13.51 -12.60 -11.89
N GLY A 494 -14.52 -12.35 -11.05
CA GLY A 494 -15.85 -11.89 -11.47
C GLY A 494 -16.89 -12.19 -10.39
N ASN A 495 -17.97 -12.88 -10.72
CA ASN A 495 -18.87 -13.42 -9.71
C ASN A 495 -18.26 -14.67 -9.04
N GLY A 496 -17.28 -14.46 -8.16
CA GLY A 496 -16.40 -15.48 -7.60
C GLY A 496 -14.99 -15.41 -8.21
N ASN A 497 -14.08 -16.24 -7.69
CA ASN A 497 -12.71 -16.33 -8.13
C ASN A 497 -12.30 -17.78 -8.33
N LEU A 498 -11.58 -18.06 -9.41
CA LEU A 498 -10.88 -19.33 -9.62
C LEU A 498 -9.37 -19.05 -9.55
N VAL A 499 -8.66 -19.69 -8.61
CA VAL A 499 -7.21 -19.88 -8.71
C VAL A 499 -7.01 -21.28 -9.25
N PRO A 500 -6.60 -21.43 -10.51
CA PRO A 500 -6.62 -22.72 -11.18
C PRO A 500 -5.50 -23.64 -10.72
N ARG A 501 -4.43 -23.05 -10.17
CA ARG A 501 -3.26 -23.80 -9.75
C ARG A 501 -2.43 -23.02 -8.76
N PHE A 502 -2.02 -23.68 -7.67
CA PHE A 502 -1.05 -23.19 -6.69
C PHE A 502 -0.40 -24.40 -5.99
N PRO A 503 0.86 -24.33 -5.56
CA PRO A 503 1.52 -25.40 -4.83
C PRO A 503 0.88 -25.67 -3.46
N LEU A 504 0.64 -26.92 -3.12
CA LEU A 504 0.13 -27.33 -1.80
C LEU A 504 1.25 -27.43 -0.74
N GLY A 505 2.48 -27.65 -1.17
CA GLY A 505 3.68 -27.71 -0.32
C GLY A 505 4.61 -26.52 -0.49
N ASP A 506 5.89 -26.77 -0.30
CA ASP A 506 6.99 -25.77 -0.35
C ASP A 506 7.79 -25.83 -1.66
N GLN A 507 7.36 -26.65 -2.63
CA GLN A 507 7.99 -26.80 -3.93
C GLN A 507 7.05 -26.38 -5.05
N ALA A 508 7.52 -25.56 -5.96
CA ALA A 508 6.74 -25.08 -7.11
C ALA A 508 6.22 -26.21 -8.00
N ASN A 509 7.01 -27.27 -8.20
CA ASN A 509 6.68 -28.43 -9.04
C ASN A 509 6.07 -29.60 -8.25
N GLY A 510 5.70 -29.39 -6.97
CA GLY A 510 5.04 -30.39 -6.15
C GLY A 510 3.54 -30.52 -6.48
N ASN A 511 2.82 -31.18 -5.57
CA ASN A 511 1.36 -31.30 -5.69
C ASN A 511 0.70 -29.93 -5.85
N GLN A 512 -0.16 -29.80 -6.84
CA GLN A 512 -0.87 -28.58 -7.18
C GLN A 512 -2.33 -28.65 -6.71
N GLY A 513 -2.81 -27.54 -6.12
CA GLY A 513 -4.21 -27.34 -5.79
C GLY A 513 -4.88 -26.33 -6.70
N TRP A 514 -6.19 -26.32 -6.65
CA TRP A 514 -7.05 -25.29 -7.22
C TRP A 514 -8.09 -24.86 -6.19
N VAL A 515 -8.62 -23.64 -6.29
CA VAL A 515 -9.65 -23.12 -5.39
C VAL A 515 -10.65 -22.28 -6.16
N MET A 516 -11.95 -22.51 -5.90
CA MET A 516 -13.08 -21.77 -6.46
C MET A 516 -13.99 -21.25 -5.33
N GLY A 517 -14.40 -20.01 -5.41
CA GLY A 517 -15.36 -19.41 -4.48
C GLY A 517 -15.31 -17.89 -4.47
N SER A 518 -15.95 -17.30 -3.48
CA SER A 518 -16.52 -17.88 -2.26
C SER A 518 -18.02 -17.59 -2.13
N THR A 519 -18.66 -18.25 -1.16
CA THR A 519 -20.00 -17.84 -0.67
C THR A 519 -19.92 -16.58 0.18
N PHE A 520 -21.09 -15.97 0.45
CA PHE A 520 -21.25 -14.77 1.28
C PHE A 520 -22.49 -14.92 2.17
N GLU A 521 -22.31 -15.44 3.37
CA GLU A 521 -23.38 -15.72 4.32
C GLU A 521 -23.30 -14.64 5.43
N ARG A 522 -24.17 -13.63 5.30
CA ARG A 522 -24.18 -12.47 6.21
C ARG A 522 -24.70 -12.89 7.57
N ASP A 523 -24.11 -12.29 8.63
CA ASP A 523 -24.48 -12.50 10.04
C ASP A 523 -24.34 -13.95 10.51
N VAL A 524 -23.64 -14.79 9.75
CA VAL A 524 -23.32 -16.17 10.12
C VAL A 524 -21.90 -16.25 10.65
N GLN A 525 -21.74 -16.79 11.87
CA GLN A 525 -20.45 -16.95 12.53
C GLN A 525 -20.14 -18.41 12.89
N ALA A 526 -21.11 -19.31 12.77
CA ALA A 526 -20.96 -20.71 13.17
C ALA A 526 -19.84 -21.40 12.36
N LEU A 527 -18.86 -21.95 13.05
CA LEU A 527 -17.76 -22.77 12.54
C LEU A 527 -17.54 -23.97 13.47
N PRO A 528 -17.25 -25.16 12.93
CA PRO A 528 -17.27 -25.50 11.49
C PRO A 528 -18.68 -25.41 10.91
N PRO A 529 -18.81 -25.26 9.56
CA PRO A 529 -20.11 -25.32 8.90
C PRO A 529 -20.69 -26.75 9.02
N THR A 530 -22.03 -26.86 9.00
CA THR A 530 -22.72 -28.15 8.94
C THR A 530 -22.55 -28.82 7.57
N ASP A 531 -22.83 -30.13 7.46
CA ASP A 531 -22.80 -30.83 6.17
C ASP A 531 -23.76 -30.21 5.16
N ALA A 532 -24.92 -29.75 5.62
CA ALA A 532 -25.90 -29.04 4.77
C ALA A 532 -25.33 -27.71 4.25
N ASP A 533 -24.63 -26.93 5.10
CA ASP A 533 -23.95 -25.71 4.68
C ASP A 533 -22.85 -25.99 3.66
N ILE A 534 -22.05 -27.03 3.86
CA ILE A 534 -20.99 -27.46 2.96
C ILE A 534 -21.57 -27.82 1.60
N HIS A 535 -22.64 -28.60 1.59
CA HIS A 535 -23.33 -29.00 0.37
C HIS A 535 -23.89 -27.79 -0.40
N ALA A 536 -24.57 -26.88 0.28
CA ALA A 536 -25.10 -25.63 -0.30
C ALA A 536 -24.00 -24.74 -0.84
N ALA A 537 -22.86 -24.66 -0.14
CA ALA A 537 -21.68 -23.89 -0.58
C ALA A 537 -21.06 -24.49 -1.85
N HIS A 538 -20.91 -25.80 -1.93
CA HIS A 538 -20.43 -26.46 -3.15
C HIS A 538 -21.36 -26.22 -4.35
N ALA A 539 -22.67 -26.31 -4.14
CA ALA A 539 -23.66 -26.00 -5.19
C ALA A 539 -23.55 -24.55 -5.67
N THR A 540 -23.41 -23.61 -4.72
CA THR A 540 -23.24 -22.18 -5.04
C THR A 540 -21.93 -21.92 -5.81
N ASN A 541 -20.81 -22.49 -5.37
CA ASN A 541 -19.51 -22.30 -6.02
C ASN A 541 -19.47 -22.97 -7.41
N ARG A 542 -20.15 -24.11 -7.60
CA ARG A 542 -20.36 -24.75 -8.91
C ARG A 542 -21.10 -23.81 -9.86
N ALA A 543 -22.24 -23.23 -9.42
CA ALA A 543 -23.01 -22.30 -10.24
C ALA A 543 -22.21 -21.06 -10.61
N LYS A 544 -21.41 -20.52 -9.67
CA LYS A 544 -20.49 -19.40 -9.94
C LYS A 544 -19.42 -19.77 -10.97
N LEU A 545 -18.84 -20.96 -10.90
CA LEU A 545 -17.86 -21.42 -11.87
C LEU A 545 -18.48 -21.54 -13.27
N GLN A 546 -19.68 -22.09 -13.36
CA GLN A 546 -20.42 -22.19 -14.61
C GLN A 546 -20.72 -20.84 -15.26
N GLY A 547 -21.05 -19.82 -14.46
CA GLY A 547 -21.24 -18.45 -14.94
C GLY A 547 -19.93 -17.75 -15.29
N LEU A 548 -18.88 -17.95 -14.48
CA LEU A 548 -17.61 -17.29 -14.66
C LEU A 548 -16.81 -17.82 -15.86
N LEU A 549 -16.74 -19.15 -16.02
CA LEU A 549 -15.94 -19.84 -17.01
C LEU A 549 -16.70 -21.07 -17.56
N PRO A 550 -17.73 -20.85 -18.37
CA PRO A 550 -18.61 -21.93 -18.84
C PRO A 550 -17.87 -23.02 -19.63
N GLY A 551 -16.84 -22.69 -20.39
CA GLY A 551 -16.02 -23.65 -21.12
C GLY A 551 -15.10 -24.49 -20.24
N ILE A 552 -14.67 -23.95 -19.08
CA ILE A 552 -13.78 -24.61 -18.14
C ILE A 552 -14.55 -25.44 -17.09
N ALA A 553 -15.74 -25.00 -16.71
CA ALA A 553 -16.56 -25.63 -15.67
C ALA A 553 -16.76 -27.15 -15.86
N PRO A 554 -16.96 -27.70 -17.08
CA PRO A 554 -17.10 -29.13 -17.30
C PRO A 554 -15.91 -29.96 -16.81
N GLN A 555 -14.72 -29.40 -16.73
CA GLN A 555 -13.52 -30.11 -16.30
C GLN A 555 -13.53 -30.41 -14.78
N LEU A 556 -14.18 -29.58 -13.99
CA LEU A 556 -14.34 -29.75 -12.54
C LEU A 556 -15.71 -30.33 -12.14
N GLU A 557 -16.64 -30.43 -13.11
CA GLU A 557 -17.98 -30.93 -12.89
C GLU A 557 -18.06 -32.31 -12.21
N PRO A 558 -17.24 -33.33 -12.57
CA PRO A 558 -17.26 -34.62 -11.90
C PRO A 558 -16.96 -34.54 -10.39
N LEU A 559 -16.10 -33.62 -9.97
CA LEU A 559 -15.76 -33.40 -8.54
C LEU A 559 -16.95 -32.79 -7.78
N PHE A 560 -17.59 -31.77 -8.37
CA PHE A 560 -18.78 -31.16 -7.79
C PHE A 560 -19.97 -32.12 -7.76
N ALA A 561 -20.23 -32.86 -8.83
CA ALA A 561 -21.31 -33.81 -8.87
C ALA A 561 -21.17 -34.91 -7.80
N ARG A 562 -19.97 -35.46 -7.63
CA ARG A 562 -19.67 -36.47 -6.61
C ARG A 562 -19.89 -35.90 -5.18
N ALA A 563 -19.43 -34.69 -4.90
CA ALA A 563 -19.63 -34.05 -3.60
C ALA A 563 -21.12 -33.75 -3.30
N LEU A 564 -21.91 -33.45 -4.33
CA LEU A 564 -23.32 -33.11 -4.21
C LEU A 564 -24.25 -34.35 -4.16
N THR A 565 -23.79 -35.51 -4.62
CA THR A 565 -24.58 -36.76 -4.56
C THR A 565 -24.34 -37.62 -3.34
N GLY A 566 -23.43 -37.21 -2.46
CA GLY A 566 -23.13 -37.89 -1.19
C GLY A 566 -22.39 -39.23 -1.35
N HIS A 567 -21.89 -39.56 -2.54
CA HIS A 567 -21.10 -40.77 -2.76
C HIS A 567 -19.68 -40.56 -2.25
N VAL A 568 -19.45 -40.88 -0.98
CA VAL A 568 -18.12 -40.91 -0.34
C VAL A 568 -17.41 -42.24 -0.73
N ALA A 569 -17.26 -42.52 -2.01
CA ALA A 569 -16.35 -43.59 -2.43
C ALA A 569 -14.91 -43.06 -2.38
N GLN A 570 -14.01 -43.81 -1.74
CA GLN A 570 -12.57 -43.50 -1.86
C GLN A 570 -12.22 -43.44 -3.36
N PRO A 571 -11.50 -42.39 -3.78
CA PRO A 571 -11.10 -42.30 -5.20
C PRO A 571 -10.26 -43.51 -5.60
N ALA A 572 -10.57 -44.08 -6.76
CA ALA A 572 -9.76 -45.17 -7.32
C ALA A 572 -8.32 -44.66 -7.62
N PRO A 573 -7.32 -45.55 -7.70
CA PRO A 573 -5.97 -45.19 -8.08
C PRO A 573 -5.97 -44.42 -9.43
N GLY A 574 -5.46 -43.13 -9.38
CA GLY A 574 -5.46 -42.23 -10.55
C GLY A 574 -6.66 -41.28 -10.65
N GLU A 575 -7.67 -41.39 -9.79
CA GLU A 575 -8.76 -40.41 -9.72
C GLU A 575 -8.35 -39.18 -8.89
N SER A 576 -8.89 -38.01 -9.26
CA SER A 576 -8.69 -36.77 -8.49
C SER A 576 -9.20 -36.94 -7.05
N PRO A 577 -8.44 -36.45 -6.05
CA PRO A 577 -8.88 -36.46 -4.66
C PRO A 577 -10.24 -35.77 -4.50
N ALA A 578 -10.96 -36.15 -3.41
CA ALA A 578 -12.27 -35.58 -3.10
C ALA A 578 -12.27 -34.06 -3.04
N LEU A 579 -13.39 -33.45 -3.44
CA LEU A 579 -13.61 -32.02 -3.25
C LEU A 579 -13.58 -31.68 -1.76
N ARG A 580 -12.84 -30.64 -1.40
CA ARG A 580 -12.66 -30.15 -0.03
C ARG A 580 -13.36 -28.81 0.16
N THR A 581 -13.74 -28.52 1.40
CA THR A 581 -14.23 -27.21 1.80
C THR A 581 -13.23 -26.51 2.70
N TRP A 582 -13.21 -25.19 2.61
CA TRP A 582 -12.61 -24.31 3.61
C TRP A 582 -13.59 -23.18 3.89
N ALA A 583 -13.81 -22.88 5.17
CA ALA A 583 -14.75 -21.86 5.59
C ALA A 583 -14.14 -20.98 6.69
N ALA A 584 -14.46 -19.68 6.65
CA ALA A 584 -14.08 -18.75 7.70
C ALA A 584 -15.01 -17.54 7.76
N VAL A 585 -14.98 -16.83 8.89
CA VAL A 585 -15.75 -15.60 9.10
C VAL A 585 -14.88 -14.38 8.79
N ARG A 586 -15.33 -13.57 7.83
CA ARG A 586 -14.77 -12.26 7.51
C ARG A 586 -15.51 -11.18 8.28
N CYS A 587 -14.86 -10.05 8.52
CA CYS A 587 -15.46 -8.85 9.09
C CYS A 587 -15.58 -7.78 8.01
N THR A 588 -16.77 -7.19 7.85
CA THR A 588 -17.02 -6.12 6.89
C THR A 588 -17.65 -4.91 7.57
N ALA A 589 -17.49 -3.73 6.97
CA ALA A 589 -18.30 -2.55 7.25
C ALA A 589 -19.43 -2.41 6.21
N PRO A 590 -20.50 -1.64 6.47
CA PRO A 590 -21.62 -1.45 5.53
C PRO A 590 -21.20 -0.90 4.16
N ASP A 591 -20.20 -0.02 4.13
CA ASP A 591 -19.62 0.56 2.92
C ASP A 591 -18.57 -0.36 2.24
N ARG A 592 -18.30 -1.52 2.83
CA ARG A 592 -17.32 -2.53 2.36
C ARG A 592 -15.88 -2.02 2.28
N LEU A 593 -15.55 -0.94 3.00
CA LEU A 593 -14.18 -0.43 3.13
C LEU A 593 -13.58 -0.82 4.48
N PRO A 594 -12.27 -1.07 4.57
CA PRO A 594 -11.58 -1.23 5.83
C PRO A 594 -11.73 -0.03 6.76
N ILE A 595 -11.59 -0.25 8.05
CA ILE A 595 -11.60 0.79 9.08
C ILE A 595 -10.22 0.85 9.72
N VAL A 596 -9.56 2.01 9.61
CA VAL A 596 -8.17 2.21 10.07
C VAL A 596 -8.04 3.55 10.79
N GLY A 597 -7.70 3.53 12.07
CA GLY A 597 -7.50 4.77 12.83
C GLY A 597 -7.72 4.61 14.32
N PRO A 598 -7.68 5.73 15.08
CA PRO A 598 -7.98 5.73 16.50
C PRO A 598 -9.47 5.38 16.74
N VAL A 599 -9.74 4.59 17.76
CA VAL A 599 -11.13 4.22 18.11
C VAL A 599 -11.90 5.43 18.61
N ASP A 600 -11.29 6.20 19.50
CA ASP A 600 -11.75 7.50 20.00
C ASP A 600 -10.53 8.24 20.54
N ALA A 601 -9.98 9.14 19.74
CA ALA A 601 -8.73 9.81 20.08
C ALA A 601 -8.80 10.63 21.38
N ALA A 602 -9.97 11.18 21.70
CA ALA A 602 -10.17 12.02 22.88
C ALA A 602 -10.42 11.19 24.15
N ARG A 603 -11.25 10.14 24.07
CA ARG A 603 -11.67 9.38 25.25
C ARG A 603 -10.85 8.12 25.48
N LEU A 604 -10.29 7.54 24.42
CA LEU A 604 -9.55 6.28 24.42
C LEU A 604 -8.18 6.46 23.74
N PRO A 605 -7.34 7.40 24.22
CA PRO A 605 -6.02 7.62 23.64
C PRO A 605 -5.20 6.32 23.69
N GLY A 606 -4.42 6.06 22.63
CA GLY A 606 -3.63 4.84 22.48
C GLY A 606 -4.40 3.62 21.96
N LEU A 607 -5.75 3.69 21.83
CA LEU A 607 -6.53 2.59 21.27
C LEU A 607 -6.85 2.83 19.80
N TRP A 608 -6.37 1.93 18.95
CA TRP A 608 -6.48 1.98 17.49
C TRP A 608 -7.16 0.73 16.94
N ALA A 609 -7.59 0.79 15.69
CA ALA A 609 -8.11 -0.37 14.98
C ALA A 609 -7.65 -0.43 13.53
N SER A 610 -7.49 -1.67 13.02
CA SER A 610 -7.26 -2.00 11.61
C SER A 610 -8.11 -3.24 11.31
N THR A 611 -9.36 -3.03 10.89
CA THR A 611 -10.37 -4.11 10.79
C THR A 611 -11.27 -3.92 9.57
N ALA A 612 -12.29 -4.76 9.44
CA ALA A 612 -13.28 -4.73 8.35
C ALA A 612 -12.69 -4.94 6.95
N MET A 613 -11.65 -5.75 6.80
CA MET A 613 -11.01 -6.01 5.49
C MET A 613 -11.94 -6.73 4.49
N GLY A 614 -12.98 -7.38 4.96
CA GLY A 614 -13.95 -8.10 4.14
C GLY A 614 -13.31 -9.15 3.23
N ALA A 615 -13.68 -9.12 1.97
CA ALA A 615 -13.11 -10.00 0.93
C ALA A 615 -11.86 -9.40 0.25
N ARG A 616 -11.38 -8.22 0.71
CA ARG A 616 -10.29 -7.46 0.07
C ARG A 616 -9.03 -7.39 0.93
N GLY A 617 -8.87 -8.31 1.89
CA GLY A 617 -7.71 -8.31 2.78
C GLY A 617 -6.38 -8.39 2.03
N LEU A 618 -6.28 -9.21 0.98
CA LEU A 618 -5.08 -9.33 0.15
C LEU A 618 -4.76 -8.06 -0.65
N THR A 619 -5.77 -7.30 -1.00
CA THR A 619 -5.59 -6.04 -1.72
C THR A 619 -5.29 -4.87 -0.77
N LEU A 620 -5.91 -4.81 0.42
CA LEU A 620 -5.94 -3.59 1.22
C LEU A 620 -5.24 -3.68 2.58
N ALA A 621 -5.02 -4.87 3.15
CA ALA A 621 -4.51 -4.97 4.52
C ALA A 621 -3.11 -4.37 4.69
N LEU A 622 -2.22 -4.55 3.70
CA LEU A 622 -0.86 -4.02 3.77
C LEU A 622 -0.85 -2.49 3.67
N LEU A 623 -1.68 -1.93 2.80
CA LEU A 623 -1.90 -0.48 2.71
C LEU A 623 -2.50 0.07 4.01
N CYS A 624 -3.43 -0.65 4.63
CA CYS A 624 -4.02 -0.27 5.90
C CYS A 624 -2.99 -0.26 7.05
N GLY A 625 -2.09 -1.22 7.08
CA GLY A 625 -0.97 -1.25 8.02
C GLY A 625 -0.04 -0.04 7.86
N GLU A 626 0.33 0.29 6.62
CA GLU A 626 1.13 1.49 6.30
C GLU A 626 0.41 2.80 6.68
N LEU A 627 -0.90 2.87 6.39
CA LEU A 627 -1.70 4.05 6.73
C LEU A 627 -1.81 4.24 8.24
N LEU A 628 -2.01 3.16 9.01
CA LEU A 628 -2.09 3.20 10.47
C LEU A 628 -0.76 3.68 11.06
N ALA A 629 0.35 3.08 10.64
CA ALA A 629 1.67 3.45 11.11
C ALA A 629 2.04 4.90 10.77
N ALA A 630 1.72 5.35 9.55
CA ALA A 630 1.94 6.73 9.15
C ALA A 630 1.11 7.73 9.99
N ARG A 631 -0.13 7.39 10.32
CA ARG A 631 -0.99 8.21 11.20
C ARG A 631 -0.45 8.27 12.63
N LEU A 632 0.02 7.15 13.17
CA LEU A 632 0.60 7.08 14.51
C LEU A 632 1.86 7.94 14.65
N GLN A 633 2.68 8.02 13.62
CA GLN A 633 3.95 8.75 13.66
C GLN A 633 3.94 10.12 12.97
N GLY A 634 2.79 10.57 12.49
CA GLY A 634 2.67 11.85 11.78
C GLY A 634 3.52 11.91 10.51
N GLU A 635 3.61 10.79 9.78
CA GLU A 635 4.34 10.67 8.53
C GLU A 635 3.51 11.18 7.34
N PRO A 636 4.15 11.48 6.20
CA PRO A 636 3.44 11.62 4.93
C PRO A 636 2.57 10.38 4.68
N LEU A 637 1.29 10.57 4.37
CA LEU A 637 0.38 9.45 4.17
C LEU A 637 0.66 8.72 2.85
N PRO A 638 0.44 7.39 2.77
CA PRO A 638 0.59 6.61 1.52
C PRO A 638 -0.56 6.82 0.52
N LEU A 639 -1.49 7.69 0.84
CA LEU A 639 -2.71 8.01 0.10
C LEU A 639 -2.99 9.51 0.15
N ASP A 640 -3.77 10.02 -0.81
CA ASP A 640 -4.33 11.34 -0.65
C ASP A 640 -5.28 11.42 0.56
N ALA A 641 -5.47 12.62 1.08
CA ALA A 641 -6.26 12.83 2.30
C ALA A 641 -7.72 12.33 2.16
N ARG A 642 -8.32 12.40 0.96
CA ARG A 642 -9.68 11.93 0.69
C ARG A 642 -9.76 10.40 0.81
N LEU A 643 -8.83 9.68 0.19
CA LEU A 643 -8.74 8.22 0.26
C LEU A 643 -8.39 7.75 1.67
N ALA A 644 -7.45 8.43 2.34
CA ALA A 644 -7.10 8.14 3.72
C ALA A 644 -8.29 8.34 4.67
N LYS A 645 -9.08 9.40 4.49
CA LYS A 645 -10.32 9.66 5.25
C LYS A 645 -11.38 8.59 4.99
N ALA A 646 -11.49 8.11 3.75
CA ALA A 646 -12.43 7.05 3.40
C ALA A 646 -12.13 5.70 4.10
N LEU A 647 -10.90 5.47 4.53
CA LEU A 647 -10.52 4.34 5.37
C LEU A 647 -10.53 4.69 6.87
N GLY A 648 -10.69 5.96 7.21
CA GLY A 648 -10.59 6.47 8.58
C GLY A 648 -11.79 6.13 9.45
N THR A 649 -11.57 6.18 10.76
CA THR A 649 -12.62 6.03 11.78
C THR A 649 -13.55 7.25 11.82
N GLU A 650 -13.10 8.37 11.30
CA GLU A 650 -13.83 9.64 11.22
C GLU A 650 -15.15 9.53 10.42
N ARG A 651 -15.25 8.55 9.51
CA ARG A 651 -16.46 8.31 8.71
C ARG A 651 -17.57 7.57 9.48
N LEU A 652 -17.25 7.07 10.68
CA LEU A 652 -18.20 6.34 11.54
C LEU A 652 -18.81 7.19 12.65
N GLN A 653 -18.39 8.46 12.73
CA GLN A 653 -18.86 9.44 13.72
C GLN A 653 -20.10 10.18 13.30
#